data_2f41012f7e77894a0d6e2dba517a56a2
#
_entry.id   2f41012f7e77894a0d6e2dba517a56a2
#
_cell.length_a   1.000
_cell.length_b   1.000
_cell.length_c   1.000
_cell.angle_alpha   90.00
_cell.angle_beta   90.00
_cell.angle_gamma   90.00
#
_symmetry.space_group_name_H-M   'P 1'
#
loop_
_entity.id
_entity.type
_entity.pdbx_description
1 polymer ?
#
loop_
_entity_poly.entity_id
_entity_poly.type
_entity_poly.pdbx_seq_one_letter_code
_entity_poly.pdbx_strand_id
1 'polypeptide(L)'
;MAQRPIITVLGLVCFWSWMQSTYGEYLIGVGSYDMTGPAADVNMMGYANIEQNTAGIHFRLRARTFIVAENLQGPRFVFVNLDAGMASQLLTIKLLERLKSRFGNLYTEENVAISGIHTHAGPGGYLQYVVYSVTSLGFVTQSFDAIANAVEQSIIQAHNNLKPGSIFINTGDVKEASINRSPSAYLLNPAEERSRYPSNVDTQMTLLKFVDSASGKSKGSFSWFATHGTSMSNNNKLISGDNKGIAQLIKATGGKDCNEKSSQASKVRKNDGSLFVGAFCQSNVGDVSPNVLGAFCIDSGKPCDFNHSSCNGNDLLCVGRGPGYPNEILSTKIIGERQFRSAVELFGSASEELTGKIDYRHVYLNFTNIEVELDNKKVVKTCPAALGPGFAAGTTDGPGVFGFQQGDPEISPFWKNVRDFLKEPSQYQVDCQNPKPVLLSSGEMFDPYPWAPAILPIQILRLGKLIILSVPGEFTTMAGRRLREAVKETLISNSNGEFNNETHVVIAGLTNTYSQYIATFEEYHQQRYEAASTLYGPHTLSAYIQEFNKLAQAMAKGDKIYGNGTSPPDLLSVQKSFLLDPFGDTTPDGIKLGDIKEDIAFPGSGYFTKGDKPSATFWSANPRYDLLTEGTYAVVERLQGERWISVQDDDDLSLFFRWKVDNTSFHGFAAIEWEIPTDAISGVYRLKHFGASKKTIVSPINYFTGASSAFAVQ
;
A
#
# COMPACT_ATOMS: atom_id res chain seq x y z
N MET A 1 36.91 -79.46 -8.22
CA MET A 1 35.65 -79.09 -8.92
C MET A 1 35.14 -77.83 -8.23
N ALA A 2 35.23 -76.69 -8.91
CA ALA A 2 35.03 -75.37 -8.33
C ALA A 2 33.56 -74.95 -8.56
N GLN A 3 32.85 -74.62 -7.48
CA GLN A 3 31.65 -73.78 -7.54
C GLN A 3 32.01 -72.33 -7.30
N ARG A 4 31.74 -71.50 -8.29
CA ARG A 4 31.78 -70.04 -8.16
C ARG A 4 30.40 -69.54 -7.74
N PRO A 5 30.30 -68.58 -6.83
CA PRO A 5 29.04 -67.98 -6.50
C PRO A 5 28.72 -66.84 -7.47
N ILE A 6 27.50 -66.83 -8.00
CA ILE A 6 26.83 -65.73 -8.68
C ILE A 6 26.07 -64.97 -7.60
N ILE A 7 26.68 -63.94 -7.03
CA ILE A 7 25.98 -62.91 -6.23
C ILE A 7 26.85 -61.66 -6.37
N THR A 8 26.52 -60.75 -7.26
CA THR A 8 26.80 -59.30 -7.15
C THR A 8 26.43 -58.57 -8.45
N VAL A 9 25.19 -58.53 -8.83
CA VAL A 9 24.72 -57.55 -9.85
C VAL A 9 23.32 -56.97 -9.52
N LEU A 10 22.67 -57.33 -8.44
CA LEU A 10 21.34 -56.79 -8.11
C LEU A 10 21.37 -55.58 -7.13
N GLY A 11 22.54 -55.15 -6.69
CA GLY A 11 22.68 -54.03 -5.72
C GLY A 11 22.83 -52.62 -6.31
N LEU A 12 23.05 -52.48 -7.62
CA LEU A 12 23.37 -51.19 -8.25
C LEU A 12 22.21 -50.57 -9.07
N VAL A 13 21.10 -51.25 -9.20
CA VAL A 13 19.94 -50.72 -9.96
C VAL A 13 18.92 -50.03 -9.04
N CYS A 14 18.94 -50.32 -7.75
CA CYS A 14 18.01 -49.67 -6.78
C CYS A 14 18.47 -48.31 -6.25
N PHE A 15 19.69 -47.87 -6.53
CA PHE A 15 20.15 -46.56 -6.05
C PHE A 15 20.03 -45.43 -7.10
N TRP A 16 19.63 -45.74 -8.33
CA TRP A 16 19.44 -44.76 -9.41
C TRP A 16 17.99 -44.34 -9.63
N SER A 17 17.03 -44.97 -8.96
CA SER A 17 15.61 -44.57 -9.06
C SER A 17 15.16 -43.55 -8.01
N TRP A 18 16.08 -43.04 -7.17
CA TRP A 18 15.79 -41.97 -6.18
C TRP A 18 16.37 -40.60 -6.56
N MET A 19 16.92 -40.47 -7.74
CA MET A 19 17.23 -39.18 -8.34
C MET A 19 16.28 -38.86 -9.50
N GLN A 20 14.98 -39.07 -9.34
CA GLN A 20 14.02 -38.30 -10.11
C GLN A 20 13.98 -36.92 -9.49
N SER A 21 14.66 -36.01 -10.14
CA SER A 21 14.59 -34.57 -9.98
C SER A 21 13.13 -34.17 -9.77
N THR A 22 12.79 -33.75 -8.58
CA THR A 22 11.63 -32.91 -8.34
C THR A 22 11.89 -31.55 -8.99
N TYR A 23 11.73 -31.48 -10.32
CA TYR A 23 11.63 -30.21 -11.01
C TYR A 23 10.29 -29.60 -10.59
N GLY A 24 10.33 -28.54 -9.77
CA GLY A 24 9.16 -27.77 -9.44
C GLY A 24 9.14 -27.07 -8.09
N GLU A 25 10.06 -27.41 -7.18
CA GLU A 25 10.07 -26.75 -5.86
C GLU A 25 10.94 -25.49 -5.88
N TYR A 26 10.31 -24.35 -5.58
CA TYR A 26 11.03 -23.12 -5.28
C TYR A 26 11.47 -23.10 -3.81
N LEU A 27 12.45 -22.27 -3.50
CA LEU A 27 12.63 -21.79 -2.12
C LEU A 27 11.71 -20.61 -1.91
N ILE A 28 10.81 -20.73 -0.93
CA ILE A 28 9.88 -19.67 -0.54
C ILE A 28 10.19 -19.16 0.87
N GLY A 29 10.17 -17.87 1.03
CA GLY A 29 10.37 -17.21 2.33
C GLY A 29 9.38 -16.07 2.53
N VAL A 30 8.88 -15.92 3.75
CA VAL A 30 7.94 -14.86 4.12
C VAL A 30 8.42 -14.12 5.37
N GLY A 31 8.16 -12.82 5.44
CA GLY A 31 8.50 -11.98 6.58
C GLY A 31 7.51 -10.85 6.77
N SER A 32 7.39 -10.35 7.99
CA SER A 32 6.54 -9.22 8.33
C SER A 32 7.13 -8.41 9.48
N TYR A 33 7.10 -7.07 9.37
CA TYR A 33 7.64 -6.20 10.41
C TYR A 33 6.82 -4.90 10.51
N ASP A 34 6.72 -4.35 11.74
CA ASP A 34 5.99 -3.12 12.04
C ASP A 34 6.64 -1.89 11.40
N MET A 35 5.84 -1.12 10.64
CA MET A 35 6.22 0.12 9.97
C MET A 35 5.33 1.30 10.36
N THR A 36 4.58 1.21 11.43
CA THR A 36 3.51 2.17 11.81
C THR A 36 3.99 3.62 11.83
N GLY A 37 5.20 3.87 12.33
CA GLY A 37 5.76 5.21 12.40
C GLY A 37 5.11 6.11 13.45
N PRO A 38 5.19 7.47 13.28
CA PRO A 38 4.75 8.44 14.27
C PRO A 38 3.22 8.51 14.38
N ALA A 39 2.68 8.16 15.56
CA ALA A 39 1.25 8.13 15.83
C ALA A 39 0.67 9.49 16.25
N ALA A 40 1.45 10.58 16.14
CA ALA A 40 1.02 11.93 16.47
C ALA A 40 1.67 12.98 15.56
N ASP A 41 0.94 14.07 15.28
CA ASP A 41 1.40 15.34 14.71
C ASP A 41 2.04 15.26 13.30
N VAL A 42 1.97 14.15 12.61
CA VAL A 42 2.52 13.99 11.27
C VAL A 42 1.40 13.92 10.24
N ASN A 43 1.48 14.75 9.20
CA ASN A 43 0.48 14.75 8.12
C ASN A 43 0.44 13.39 7.42
N MET A 44 -0.78 12.91 7.17
CA MET A 44 -1.00 11.63 6.50
C MET A 44 -0.77 11.76 5.00
N MET A 45 -0.21 10.72 4.38
CA MET A 45 0.00 10.64 2.94
C MET A 45 -1.26 10.22 2.22
N GLY A 46 -1.61 10.92 1.12
CA GLY A 46 -2.63 10.52 0.17
C GLY A 46 -3.57 11.65 -0.25
N TYR A 47 -4.30 12.24 0.67
CA TYR A 47 -5.28 13.30 0.36
C TYR A 47 -4.70 14.70 0.17
N ALA A 48 -3.44 14.91 0.47
CA ALA A 48 -2.81 16.23 0.51
C ALA A 48 -3.58 17.27 1.38
N ASN A 49 -4.31 16.80 2.38
CA ASN A 49 -5.03 17.63 3.34
C ASN A 49 -4.14 17.98 4.53
N ILE A 50 -3.75 19.25 4.68
CA ILE A 50 -2.86 19.73 5.77
C ILE A 50 -3.44 19.54 7.17
N GLU A 51 -4.77 19.38 7.31
CA GLU A 51 -5.45 19.16 8.59
C GLU A 51 -5.46 17.67 8.99
N GLN A 52 -5.13 16.76 8.09
CA GLN A 52 -5.13 15.32 8.34
C GLN A 52 -3.80 14.89 8.97
N ASN A 53 -3.62 15.21 10.25
CA ASN A 53 -2.44 14.81 11.01
C ASN A 53 -2.73 13.60 11.90
N THR A 54 -1.74 12.71 12.06
CA THR A 54 -1.87 11.53 12.92
C THR A 54 -2.21 11.92 14.35
N ALA A 55 -3.17 11.22 14.96
CA ALA A 55 -3.62 11.42 16.34
C ALA A 55 -4.06 10.09 16.98
N GLY A 56 -3.29 9.03 16.73
CA GLY A 56 -3.53 7.70 17.26
C GLY A 56 -3.46 6.60 16.21
N ILE A 57 -3.89 5.40 16.62
CA ILE A 57 -3.80 4.16 15.84
C ILE A 57 -5.17 3.47 15.88
N HIS A 58 -5.68 3.07 14.71
CA HIS A 58 -6.77 2.12 14.56
C HIS A 58 -6.21 0.69 14.61
N PHE A 59 -5.16 0.42 13.82
CA PHE A 59 -4.31 -0.77 13.91
C PHE A 59 -2.94 -0.49 13.27
N ARG A 60 -1.93 -1.27 13.65
CA ARG A 60 -0.56 -1.07 13.20
C ARG A 60 -0.35 -1.39 11.73
N LEU A 61 0.60 -0.70 11.09
CA LEU A 61 0.98 -0.88 9.70
C LEU A 61 2.18 -1.82 9.58
N ARG A 62 2.22 -2.64 8.52
CA ARG A 62 3.28 -3.63 8.34
C ARG A 62 3.90 -3.60 6.94
N ALA A 63 5.19 -3.89 6.87
CA ALA A 63 5.87 -4.32 5.66
C ALA A 63 5.81 -5.86 5.58
N ARG A 64 5.31 -6.41 4.47
CA ARG A 64 5.17 -7.86 4.25
C ARG A 64 5.98 -8.29 3.05
N THR A 65 6.91 -9.19 3.27
CA THR A 65 7.88 -9.65 2.25
C THR A 65 7.63 -11.09 1.84
N PHE A 66 7.71 -11.32 0.54
CA PHE A 66 7.72 -12.64 -0.09
C PHE A 66 8.98 -12.77 -0.94
N ILE A 67 9.76 -13.81 -0.70
CA ILE A 67 10.92 -14.17 -1.52
C ILE A 67 10.63 -15.50 -2.21
N VAL A 68 10.87 -15.53 -3.52
CA VAL A 68 10.85 -16.75 -4.32
C VAL A 68 12.21 -16.90 -4.99
N ALA A 69 12.85 -18.05 -4.82
CA ALA A 69 14.17 -18.33 -5.38
C ALA A 69 14.22 -19.74 -5.97
N GLU A 70 14.97 -19.94 -7.05
CA GLU A 70 15.20 -21.28 -7.61
C GLU A 70 16.09 -22.13 -6.71
N ASN A 71 17.07 -21.51 -6.07
CA ASN A 71 17.95 -22.12 -5.07
C ASN A 71 18.62 -21.02 -4.22
N LEU A 72 19.49 -21.40 -3.28
CA LEU A 72 20.11 -20.46 -2.31
C LEU A 72 20.99 -19.38 -2.98
N GLN A 73 21.53 -19.61 -4.18
CA GLN A 73 22.38 -18.65 -4.91
C GLN A 73 21.81 -18.29 -6.30
N GLY A 74 20.73 -18.96 -6.73
CA GLY A 74 20.14 -18.81 -8.05
C GLY A 74 19.22 -17.60 -8.18
N PRO A 75 18.62 -17.47 -9.39
CA PRO A 75 17.63 -16.44 -9.66
C PRO A 75 16.55 -16.38 -8.61
N ARG A 76 16.17 -15.17 -8.21
CA ARG A 76 15.15 -14.89 -7.19
C ARG A 76 14.53 -13.54 -7.41
N PHE A 77 13.35 -13.33 -6.86
CA PHE A 77 12.84 -12.00 -6.65
C PHE A 77 12.29 -11.82 -5.24
N VAL A 78 12.26 -10.57 -4.82
CA VAL A 78 11.63 -10.11 -3.59
C VAL A 78 10.47 -9.23 -3.95
N PHE A 79 9.29 -9.51 -3.39
CA PHE A 79 8.17 -8.60 -3.45
C PHE A 79 7.78 -8.17 -2.04
N VAL A 80 7.76 -6.85 -1.81
CA VAL A 80 7.37 -6.25 -0.54
C VAL A 80 6.06 -5.49 -0.71
N ASN A 81 5.08 -5.82 0.11
CA ASN A 81 3.83 -5.08 0.23
C ASN A 81 3.88 -4.18 1.47
N LEU A 82 3.67 -2.89 1.28
CA LEU A 82 3.71 -1.87 2.34
C LEU A 82 2.30 -1.39 2.68
N ASP A 83 1.97 -1.32 3.96
CA ASP A 83 0.79 -0.58 4.43
C ASP A 83 1.04 0.94 4.40
N ALA A 84 1.43 1.44 3.23
CA ALA A 84 1.73 2.85 2.94
C ALA A 84 0.94 3.34 1.73
N GLY A 85 0.89 4.65 1.54
CA GLY A 85 0.25 5.26 0.38
C GLY A 85 0.87 4.80 -0.94
N MET A 86 2.20 4.74 -1.00
CA MET A 86 3.00 4.32 -2.17
C MET A 86 4.43 3.98 -1.77
N ALA A 87 5.19 3.37 -2.69
CA ALA A 87 6.62 3.23 -2.53
C ALA A 87 7.34 4.58 -2.72
N SER A 88 8.51 4.71 -2.11
CA SER A 88 9.40 5.88 -2.25
C SER A 88 10.67 5.50 -3.01
N GLN A 89 11.06 6.31 -3.99
CA GLN A 89 12.31 6.11 -4.73
C GLN A 89 13.53 6.17 -3.81
N LEU A 90 13.54 7.12 -2.84
CA LEU A 90 14.60 7.22 -1.85
C LEU A 90 14.68 5.97 -0.96
N LEU A 91 13.52 5.44 -0.55
CA LEU A 91 13.45 4.18 0.19
C LEU A 91 14.10 3.04 -0.61
N THR A 92 13.75 2.90 -1.89
CA THR A 92 14.32 1.87 -2.76
C THR A 92 15.84 2.00 -2.87
N ILE A 93 16.37 3.22 -3.11
CA ILE A 93 17.82 3.48 -3.18
C ILE A 93 18.50 3.06 -1.87
N LYS A 94 18.01 3.57 -0.73
CA LYS A 94 18.65 3.31 0.58
C LYS A 94 18.51 1.86 1.03
N LEU A 95 17.40 1.21 0.71
CA LEU A 95 17.24 -0.22 0.97
C LEU A 95 18.23 -1.07 0.18
N LEU A 96 18.39 -0.81 -1.12
CA LEU A 96 19.34 -1.56 -1.96
C LEU A 96 20.79 -1.41 -1.47
N GLU A 97 21.18 -0.22 -0.99
CA GLU A 97 22.48 -0.01 -0.31
C GLU A 97 22.64 -0.92 0.92
N ARG A 98 21.62 -1.00 1.78
CA ARG A 98 21.62 -1.84 3.00
C ARG A 98 21.65 -3.33 2.65
N LEU A 99 20.84 -3.75 1.67
CA LEU A 99 20.79 -5.15 1.21
C LEU A 99 22.11 -5.58 0.56
N LYS A 100 22.75 -4.70 -0.23
CA LYS A 100 24.06 -4.95 -0.81
C LYS A 100 25.13 -5.15 0.26
N SER A 101 25.12 -4.33 1.31
CA SER A 101 26.05 -4.48 2.44
C SER A 101 25.89 -5.82 3.17
N ARG A 102 24.66 -6.34 3.27
CA ARG A 102 24.33 -7.56 4.03
C ARG A 102 24.41 -8.83 3.20
N PHE A 103 23.94 -8.79 1.95
CA PHE A 103 23.71 -9.96 1.10
C PHE A 103 24.52 -9.94 -0.21
N GLY A 104 25.40 -8.94 -0.40
CA GLY A 104 26.13 -8.78 -1.65
C GLY A 104 25.18 -8.47 -2.81
N ASN A 105 25.32 -9.16 -3.92
CA ASN A 105 24.53 -8.93 -5.12
C ASN A 105 23.28 -9.82 -5.26
N LEU A 106 22.81 -10.43 -4.16
CA LEU A 106 21.61 -11.29 -4.21
C LEU A 106 20.32 -10.49 -4.45
N TYR A 107 20.29 -9.24 -4.01
CA TYR A 107 19.13 -8.33 -4.07
C TYR A 107 19.58 -7.02 -4.71
N THR A 108 19.01 -6.74 -5.86
CA THR A 108 19.34 -5.55 -6.68
C THR A 108 18.05 -4.89 -7.18
N GLU A 109 18.18 -3.76 -7.87
CA GLU A 109 17.05 -3.10 -8.53
C GLU A 109 16.32 -3.99 -9.55
N GLU A 110 16.99 -5.00 -10.09
CA GLU A 110 16.41 -5.89 -11.08
C GLU A 110 15.36 -6.85 -10.46
N ASN A 111 15.56 -7.29 -9.20
CA ASN A 111 14.80 -8.37 -8.58
C ASN A 111 14.11 -8.01 -7.26
N VAL A 112 14.14 -6.73 -6.85
CA VAL A 112 13.40 -6.22 -5.69
C VAL A 112 12.27 -5.32 -6.18
N ALA A 113 11.05 -5.60 -5.73
CA ALA A 113 9.87 -4.78 -5.94
C ALA A 113 9.22 -4.41 -4.59
N ILE A 114 8.92 -3.12 -4.40
CA ILE A 114 8.30 -2.58 -3.20
C ILE A 114 7.03 -1.84 -3.62
N SER A 115 5.86 -2.30 -3.18
CA SER A 115 4.55 -1.77 -3.61
C SER A 115 3.72 -1.32 -2.42
N GLY A 116 3.10 -0.14 -2.50
CA GLY A 116 2.16 0.36 -1.48
C GLY A 116 0.75 -0.18 -1.67
N ILE A 117 0.01 -0.36 -0.57
CA ILE A 117 -1.42 -0.70 -0.61
C ILE A 117 -2.32 0.50 -0.91
N HIS A 118 -1.74 1.67 -0.91
CA HIS A 118 -2.41 2.94 -1.17
C HIS A 118 -3.39 3.35 -0.06
N THR A 119 -3.06 3.09 1.21
CA THR A 119 -3.80 3.69 2.32
C THR A 119 -3.56 5.19 2.38
N HIS A 120 -4.62 5.97 2.58
CA HIS A 120 -4.56 7.42 2.82
C HIS A 120 -4.62 7.76 4.33
N ALA A 121 -4.36 6.78 5.19
CA ALA A 121 -4.36 6.91 6.63
C ALA A 121 -3.03 6.45 7.28
N GLY A 122 -1.91 6.63 6.58
CA GLY A 122 -0.56 6.37 7.09
C GLY A 122 0.28 7.65 7.19
N PRO A 123 1.30 7.72 8.08
CA PRO A 123 2.19 8.87 8.20
C PRO A 123 2.91 9.19 6.89
N GLY A 124 2.92 10.47 6.50
CA GLY A 124 3.58 10.99 5.30
C GLY A 124 5.02 11.46 5.53
N GLY A 125 5.55 12.23 4.56
CA GLY A 125 6.87 12.85 4.65
C GLY A 125 8.05 11.92 4.35
N TYR A 126 7.84 10.77 3.73
CA TYR A 126 8.89 9.79 3.41
C TYR A 126 9.29 9.75 1.93
N LEU A 127 8.68 10.57 1.07
CA LEU A 127 9.04 10.72 -0.34
C LEU A 127 10.04 11.86 -0.52
N GLN A 128 10.87 11.77 -1.57
CA GLN A 128 11.99 12.71 -1.74
C GLN A 128 11.69 13.94 -2.59
N TYR A 129 10.60 13.98 -3.35
CA TYR A 129 10.27 15.12 -4.23
C TYR A 129 9.34 16.11 -3.54
N VAL A 130 9.56 17.41 -3.80
CA VAL A 130 8.88 18.50 -3.08
C VAL A 130 7.36 18.36 -3.12
N VAL A 131 6.78 18.06 -4.29
CA VAL A 131 5.32 17.96 -4.46
C VAL A 131 4.65 16.96 -3.50
N TYR A 132 5.38 15.97 -3.03
CA TYR A 132 4.86 14.93 -2.12
C TYR A 132 5.14 15.21 -0.63
N SER A 133 5.93 16.22 -0.31
CA SER A 133 6.32 16.55 1.06
C SER A 133 5.82 17.91 1.55
N VAL A 134 5.17 18.71 0.69
CA VAL A 134 4.67 20.04 1.06
C VAL A 134 3.70 19.98 2.25
N THR A 135 2.71 19.09 2.21
CA THR A 135 1.68 19.01 3.25
C THR A 135 2.20 18.41 4.56
N SER A 136 3.26 17.61 4.51
CA SER A 136 3.93 17.05 5.70
C SER A 136 4.97 17.97 6.32
N LEU A 137 5.01 19.25 5.88
CA LEU A 137 6.02 20.22 6.30
C LEU A 137 7.45 19.75 6.02
N GLY A 138 7.64 19.10 4.86
CA GLY A 138 8.90 18.56 4.41
C GLY A 138 9.09 17.08 4.75
N PHE A 139 10.36 16.67 4.83
CA PHE A 139 10.74 15.28 5.05
C PHE A 139 10.64 14.91 6.53
N VAL A 140 10.00 13.78 6.83
CA VAL A 140 9.83 13.26 8.19
C VAL A 140 10.69 12.03 8.38
N THR A 141 11.86 12.20 8.99
CA THR A 141 12.83 11.13 9.22
C THR A 141 12.24 9.96 9.97
N GLN A 142 11.38 10.19 10.98
CA GLN A 142 10.71 9.12 11.73
C GLN A 142 9.83 8.22 10.85
N SER A 143 9.09 8.80 9.90
CA SER A 143 8.28 8.02 8.94
C SER A 143 9.18 7.23 8.00
N PHE A 144 10.22 7.86 7.45
CA PHE A 144 11.16 7.22 6.53
C PHE A 144 11.90 6.05 7.19
N ASP A 145 12.46 6.28 8.39
CA ASP A 145 13.23 5.27 9.10
C ASP A 145 12.36 4.08 9.56
N ALA A 146 11.12 4.34 10.00
CA ALA A 146 10.18 3.28 10.35
C ALA A 146 9.92 2.35 9.15
N ILE A 147 9.62 2.92 7.98
CA ILE A 147 9.39 2.15 6.75
C ILE A 147 10.68 1.43 6.30
N ALA A 148 11.82 2.13 6.26
CA ALA A 148 13.08 1.57 5.78
C ALA A 148 13.56 0.39 6.65
N ASN A 149 13.47 0.53 7.99
CA ASN A 149 13.79 -0.55 8.91
C ASN A 149 12.83 -1.72 8.77
N ALA A 150 11.53 -1.46 8.66
CA ALA A 150 10.54 -2.52 8.52
C ALA A 150 10.74 -3.35 7.24
N VAL A 151 11.02 -2.68 6.12
CA VAL A 151 11.29 -3.37 4.85
C VAL A 151 12.56 -4.21 4.97
N GLU A 152 13.65 -3.65 5.50
CA GLU A 152 14.89 -4.39 5.70
C GLU A 152 14.67 -5.62 6.60
N GLN A 153 14.04 -5.45 7.77
CA GLN A 153 13.80 -6.54 8.71
C GLN A 153 12.86 -7.62 8.16
N SER A 154 11.81 -7.23 7.42
CA SER A 154 10.90 -8.19 6.79
C SER A 154 11.60 -9.00 5.69
N ILE A 155 12.52 -8.40 4.92
CA ILE A 155 13.36 -9.12 3.93
C ILE A 155 14.34 -10.07 4.64
N ILE A 156 14.99 -9.63 5.73
CA ILE A 156 15.88 -10.49 6.52
C ILE A 156 15.11 -11.70 7.06
N GLN A 157 13.92 -11.51 7.61
CA GLN A 157 13.07 -12.60 8.09
C GLN A 157 12.72 -13.56 6.94
N ALA A 158 12.28 -13.04 5.79
CA ALA A 158 11.92 -13.86 4.64
C ALA A 158 13.13 -14.64 4.11
N HIS A 159 14.31 -14.01 4.02
CA HIS A 159 15.55 -14.67 3.61
C HIS A 159 15.94 -15.82 4.54
N ASN A 160 15.88 -15.59 5.85
CA ASN A 160 16.22 -16.60 6.87
C ASN A 160 15.19 -17.75 6.94
N ASN A 161 13.98 -17.51 6.42
CA ASN A 161 12.88 -18.48 6.38
C ASN A 161 12.78 -19.25 5.06
N LEU A 162 13.71 -19.06 4.10
CA LEU A 162 13.70 -19.77 2.83
C LEU A 162 13.68 -21.28 3.02
N LYS A 163 12.66 -21.94 2.48
CA LYS A 163 12.47 -23.40 2.52
C LYS A 163 11.84 -23.88 1.21
N PRO A 164 12.03 -25.16 0.84
CA PRO A 164 11.33 -25.74 -0.29
C PRO A 164 9.81 -25.58 -0.17
N GLY A 165 9.18 -25.16 -1.27
CA GLY A 165 7.75 -24.92 -1.30
C GLY A 165 7.18 -24.81 -2.70
N SER A 166 5.87 -25.02 -2.80
CA SER A 166 5.06 -24.86 -4.01
C SER A 166 4.27 -23.56 -3.96
N ILE A 167 4.02 -22.98 -5.12
CA ILE A 167 3.22 -21.76 -5.28
C ILE A 167 2.08 -22.07 -6.23
N PHE A 168 0.85 -21.83 -5.78
CA PHE A 168 -0.36 -22.00 -6.59
C PHE A 168 -0.96 -20.65 -6.92
N ILE A 169 -1.50 -20.51 -8.14
CA ILE A 169 -2.20 -19.32 -8.61
C ILE A 169 -3.69 -19.60 -8.77
N ASN A 170 -4.52 -18.60 -8.52
CA ASN A 170 -5.94 -18.62 -8.83
C ASN A 170 -6.43 -17.20 -9.12
N THR A 171 -7.50 -17.08 -9.89
CA THR A 171 -8.13 -15.80 -10.25
C THR A 171 -9.64 -15.88 -10.08
N GLY A 172 -10.26 -14.78 -9.71
CA GLY A 172 -11.71 -14.65 -9.58
C GLY A 172 -12.15 -13.24 -9.26
N ASP A 173 -13.45 -13.00 -9.29
CA ASP A 173 -14.01 -11.66 -9.12
C ASP A 173 -14.29 -11.31 -7.66
N VAL A 174 -13.95 -10.09 -7.28
CA VAL A 174 -14.38 -9.45 -6.03
C VAL A 174 -15.62 -8.62 -6.31
N LYS A 175 -16.72 -8.96 -5.66
CA LYS A 175 -18.01 -8.29 -5.86
C LYS A 175 -18.18 -7.11 -4.92
N GLU A 176 -18.79 -6.03 -5.43
CA GLU A 176 -19.23 -4.85 -4.65
C GLU A 176 -18.12 -4.18 -3.79
N ALA A 177 -16.85 -4.32 -4.18
CA ALA A 177 -15.72 -3.73 -3.46
C ALA A 177 -15.11 -2.52 -4.15
N SER A 178 -15.62 -2.15 -5.32
CA SER A 178 -15.10 -1.04 -6.12
C SER A 178 -16.12 -0.48 -7.10
N ILE A 179 -16.02 0.83 -7.38
CA ILE A 179 -16.71 1.53 -8.48
C ILE A 179 -15.74 2.47 -9.18
N ASN A 180 -16.06 2.85 -10.43
CA ASN A 180 -15.31 3.90 -11.13
C ASN A 180 -15.74 5.27 -10.62
N ARG A 181 -14.80 6.11 -10.17
CA ARG A 181 -15.04 7.47 -9.66
C ARG A 181 -14.98 8.54 -10.73
N SER A 182 -14.47 8.20 -11.92
CA SER A 182 -14.35 9.08 -13.08
C SER A 182 -15.03 8.49 -14.34
N PRO A 183 -16.32 8.07 -14.24
CA PRO A 183 -16.97 7.32 -15.31
C PRO A 183 -17.12 8.11 -16.61
N SER A 184 -17.21 9.45 -16.57
CA SER A 184 -17.26 10.30 -17.77
C SER A 184 -15.96 10.21 -18.59
N ALA A 185 -14.79 10.16 -17.93
CA ALA A 185 -13.51 9.97 -18.62
C ALA A 185 -13.40 8.54 -19.20
N TYR A 186 -13.77 7.52 -18.43
CA TYR A 186 -13.77 6.13 -18.91
C TYR A 186 -14.62 5.96 -20.19
N LEU A 187 -15.76 6.66 -20.30
CA LEU A 187 -16.65 6.59 -21.45
C LEU A 187 -16.06 7.20 -22.75
N LEU A 188 -14.98 7.97 -22.68
CA LEU A 188 -14.27 8.46 -23.87
C LEU A 188 -13.45 7.38 -24.57
N ASN A 189 -13.06 6.31 -23.87
CA ASN A 189 -12.42 5.17 -24.51
C ASN A 189 -13.35 4.55 -25.58
N PRO A 190 -12.81 3.95 -26.66
CA PRO A 190 -13.62 3.39 -27.76
C PRO A 190 -14.70 2.44 -27.26
N ALA A 191 -15.93 2.58 -27.76
CA ALA A 191 -17.08 1.78 -27.32
C ALA A 191 -16.88 0.28 -27.57
N GLU A 192 -16.26 -0.08 -28.69
CA GLU A 192 -15.90 -1.46 -29.02
C GLU A 192 -14.93 -2.06 -27.98
N GLU A 193 -13.91 -1.29 -27.58
CA GLU A 193 -12.97 -1.73 -26.55
C GLU A 193 -13.66 -1.88 -25.19
N ARG A 194 -14.48 -0.90 -24.78
CA ARG A 194 -15.23 -0.98 -23.52
C ARG A 194 -16.18 -2.19 -23.45
N SER A 195 -16.77 -2.57 -24.59
CA SER A 195 -17.71 -3.70 -24.67
C SER A 195 -17.07 -5.07 -24.43
N ARG A 196 -15.73 -5.16 -24.48
CA ARG A 196 -15.00 -6.40 -24.16
C ARG A 196 -14.99 -6.73 -22.67
N TYR A 197 -15.38 -5.80 -21.82
CA TYR A 197 -15.30 -5.93 -20.37
C TYR A 197 -16.67 -5.78 -19.72
N PRO A 198 -17.00 -6.62 -18.70
CA PRO A 198 -18.30 -6.59 -18.05
C PRO A 198 -18.52 -5.38 -17.14
N SER A 199 -17.48 -4.64 -16.78
CA SER A 199 -17.52 -3.52 -15.84
C SER A 199 -16.54 -2.41 -16.25
N ASN A 200 -16.82 -1.18 -15.79
CA ASN A 200 -15.91 -0.03 -15.89
C ASN A 200 -14.84 0.02 -14.78
N VAL A 201 -14.70 -1.04 -14.01
CA VAL A 201 -13.60 -1.32 -13.06
C VAL A 201 -13.11 -2.75 -13.25
N ASP A 202 -11.88 -3.04 -12.83
CA ASP A 202 -11.39 -4.41 -12.80
C ASP A 202 -11.83 -5.10 -11.52
N THR A 203 -12.72 -6.09 -11.67
CA THR A 203 -13.21 -6.90 -10.54
C THR A 203 -12.31 -8.08 -10.24
N GLN A 204 -11.39 -8.43 -11.12
CA GLN A 204 -10.54 -9.59 -10.99
C GLN A 204 -9.49 -9.43 -9.87
N MET A 205 -9.46 -10.38 -8.96
CA MET A 205 -8.37 -10.63 -8.03
C MET A 205 -7.51 -11.78 -8.55
N THR A 206 -6.20 -11.59 -8.60
CA THR A 206 -5.22 -12.67 -8.80
C THR A 206 -4.55 -12.98 -7.47
N LEU A 207 -4.52 -14.25 -7.08
CA LEU A 207 -4.02 -14.69 -5.78
C LEU A 207 -2.96 -15.78 -5.94
N LEU A 208 -1.86 -15.64 -5.19
CA LEU A 208 -0.85 -16.66 -4.98
C LEU A 208 -1.00 -17.28 -3.59
N LYS A 209 -0.88 -18.62 -3.52
CA LYS A 209 -0.85 -19.41 -2.30
C LYS A 209 0.51 -20.07 -2.16
N PHE A 210 1.18 -19.84 -1.05
CA PHE A 210 2.51 -20.37 -0.73
C PHE A 210 2.39 -21.54 0.23
N VAL A 211 2.92 -22.71 -0.14
CA VAL A 211 2.83 -23.95 0.63
C VAL A 211 4.23 -24.51 0.88
N ASP A 212 4.55 -24.82 2.13
CA ASP A 212 5.77 -25.49 2.52
C ASP A 212 5.71 -26.98 2.12
N SER A 213 6.64 -27.44 1.31
CA SER A 213 6.60 -28.80 0.75
C SER A 213 6.79 -29.89 1.81
N ALA A 214 7.56 -29.61 2.86
CA ALA A 214 7.83 -30.61 3.90
C ALA A 214 6.63 -30.86 4.81
N SER A 215 5.86 -29.81 5.12
CA SER A 215 4.73 -29.89 6.05
C SER A 215 3.36 -29.86 5.39
N GLY A 216 3.26 -29.50 4.10
CA GLY A 216 2.01 -29.22 3.41
C GLY A 216 1.24 -28.02 3.95
N LYS A 217 1.83 -27.25 4.89
CA LYS A 217 1.17 -26.11 5.51
C LYS A 217 1.36 -24.85 4.69
N SER A 218 0.31 -24.04 4.60
CA SER A 218 0.40 -22.74 3.95
C SER A 218 1.23 -21.76 4.78
N LYS A 219 2.17 -21.06 4.12
CA LYS A 219 3.06 -20.04 4.70
C LYS A 219 2.55 -18.64 4.48
N GLY A 220 1.79 -18.42 3.43
CA GLY A 220 1.26 -17.10 3.13
C GLY A 220 0.38 -17.07 1.89
N SER A 221 -0.11 -15.90 1.60
CA SER A 221 -0.81 -15.61 0.36
C SER A 221 -0.67 -14.14 -0.01
N PHE A 222 -0.65 -13.89 -1.29
CA PHE A 222 -0.37 -12.63 -1.91
C PHE A 222 -1.37 -12.39 -3.03
N SER A 223 -2.04 -11.26 -3.05
CA SER A 223 -3.07 -10.98 -4.05
C SER A 223 -2.99 -9.56 -4.59
N TRP A 224 -3.41 -9.37 -5.85
CA TRP A 224 -3.58 -8.06 -6.50
C TRP A 224 -5.06 -7.83 -6.80
N PHE A 225 -5.56 -6.67 -6.41
CA PHE A 225 -6.91 -6.22 -6.69
C PHE A 225 -6.97 -4.69 -6.69
N ALA A 226 -7.73 -4.11 -7.61
CA ALA A 226 -7.87 -2.66 -7.75
C ALA A 226 -8.99 -2.11 -6.86
N THR A 227 -8.63 -1.38 -5.80
CA THR A 227 -9.54 -0.49 -5.04
C THR A 227 -8.73 0.45 -4.15
N HIS A 228 -9.04 1.74 -4.16
CA HIS A 228 -8.33 2.74 -3.34
C HIS A 228 -8.43 2.44 -1.84
N GLY A 229 -7.41 2.84 -1.10
CA GLY A 229 -7.39 2.87 0.37
C GLY A 229 -8.03 4.15 0.91
N THR A 230 -9.26 4.43 0.48
CA THR A 230 -10.02 5.66 0.76
C THR A 230 -11.41 5.37 1.34
N SER A 231 -11.57 4.23 2.01
CA SER A 231 -12.78 3.96 2.80
C SER A 231 -12.86 4.86 4.04
N MET A 232 -11.70 5.26 4.59
CA MET A 232 -11.58 6.32 5.58
C MET A 232 -11.38 7.65 4.87
N SER A 233 -12.11 8.68 5.32
CA SER A 233 -12.10 10.02 4.72
C SER A 233 -10.84 10.81 5.08
N ASN A 234 -10.68 11.97 4.44
CA ASN A 234 -9.63 12.95 4.73
C ASN A 234 -9.78 13.64 6.09
N ASN A 235 -10.85 13.34 6.87
CA ASN A 235 -11.03 13.77 8.25
C ASN A 235 -10.53 12.75 9.28
N ASN A 236 -10.26 11.52 8.85
CA ASN A 236 -9.70 10.49 9.73
C ASN A 236 -8.27 10.85 10.16
N LYS A 237 -8.00 10.72 11.47
CA LYS A 237 -6.69 10.99 12.09
C LYS A 237 -6.05 9.76 12.75
N LEU A 238 -6.67 8.59 12.60
CA LEU A 238 -6.13 7.34 13.12
C LEU A 238 -5.33 6.63 12.03
N ILE A 239 -4.13 6.20 12.37
CA ILE A 239 -3.30 5.36 11.48
C ILE A 239 -4.02 4.06 11.19
N SER A 240 -4.14 3.71 9.91
CA SER A 240 -4.86 2.52 9.43
C SER A 240 -4.36 2.10 8.07
N GLY A 241 -4.29 0.79 7.81
CA GLY A 241 -4.09 0.25 6.47
C GLY A 241 -5.34 0.28 5.60
N ASP A 242 -6.43 0.95 6.06
CA ASP A 242 -7.72 1.01 5.39
C ASP A 242 -8.27 -0.37 5.02
N ASN A 243 -9.07 -0.50 3.99
CA ASN A 243 -9.75 -1.73 3.59
C ASN A 243 -8.80 -2.91 3.27
N LYS A 244 -7.65 -2.65 2.63
CA LYS A 244 -6.66 -3.69 2.36
C LYS A 244 -5.95 -4.14 3.63
N GLY A 245 -5.64 -3.23 4.54
CA GLY A 245 -5.08 -3.55 5.85
C GLY A 245 -6.01 -4.46 6.65
N ILE A 246 -7.31 -4.19 6.67
CA ILE A 246 -8.32 -5.08 7.31
C ILE A 246 -8.33 -6.44 6.65
N ALA A 247 -8.35 -6.53 5.31
CA ALA A 247 -8.33 -7.81 4.61
C ALA A 247 -7.07 -8.63 4.95
N GLN A 248 -5.92 -7.98 5.12
CA GLN A 248 -4.66 -8.62 5.52
C GLN A 248 -4.71 -9.15 6.96
N LEU A 249 -5.24 -8.36 7.90
CA LEU A 249 -5.37 -8.75 9.30
C LEU A 249 -6.29 -9.97 9.46
N ILE A 250 -7.47 -9.95 8.85
CA ILE A 250 -8.42 -11.07 8.91
C ILE A 250 -7.79 -12.34 8.32
N LYS A 251 -7.01 -12.23 7.24
CA LYS A 251 -6.34 -13.36 6.61
C LYS A 251 -5.23 -13.96 7.47
N ALA A 252 -4.46 -13.13 8.15
CA ALA A 252 -3.41 -13.58 9.07
C ALA A 252 -3.96 -14.40 10.25
N THR A 253 -5.20 -14.12 10.69
CA THR A 253 -5.86 -14.82 11.81
C THR A 253 -6.45 -16.19 11.49
N GLY A 254 -6.43 -16.62 10.22
CA GLY A 254 -6.84 -17.97 9.80
C GLY A 254 -8.33 -18.14 9.51
N GLY A 255 -9.08 -17.05 9.29
CA GLY A 255 -10.36 -17.06 8.60
C GLY A 255 -11.51 -17.87 9.22
N LYS A 256 -11.50 -18.13 10.51
CA LYS A 256 -12.69 -18.60 11.22
C LYS A 256 -13.46 -17.38 11.69
N ASP A 257 -14.56 -17.12 11.02
CA ASP A 257 -15.51 -16.02 11.21
C ASP A 257 -14.92 -14.64 11.54
N CYS A 258 -15.40 -13.61 10.86
CA CYS A 258 -15.09 -12.21 11.20
C CYS A 258 -15.39 -11.84 12.67
N ASN A 259 -15.84 -12.79 13.45
CA ASN A 259 -16.23 -12.72 14.84
C ASN A 259 -15.38 -13.58 15.78
N GLU A 260 -14.52 -14.47 15.29
CA GLU A 260 -13.71 -15.35 16.16
C GLU A 260 -12.21 -15.14 15.96
N LYS A 261 -11.55 -14.56 16.96
CA LYS A 261 -10.10 -14.46 17.18
C LYS A 261 -9.36 -13.34 16.45
N SER A 262 -9.73 -12.09 16.70
CA SER A 262 -8.95 -10.91 16.34
C SER A 262 -7.68 -10.72 17.19
N SER A 263 -7.50 -11.43 18.28
CA SER A 263 -6.54 -11.11 19.33
C SER A 263 -5.09 -11.57 19.17
N GLN A 264 -4.65 -12.02 17.98
CA GLN A 264 -3.24 -12.42 17.75
C GLN A 264 -2.79 -12.24 16.28
N ALA A 265 -3.38 -11.32 15.54
CA ALA A 265 -3.18 -11.21 14.10
C ALA A 265 -1.76 -10.83 13.68
N SER A 266 -1.08 -9.97 14.41
CA SER A 266 0.27 -9.53 14.10
C SER A 266 1.34 -10.48 14.62
N LYS A 267 1.04 -11.22 15.66
CA LYS A 267 1.91 -12.23 16.29
C LYS A 267 1.49 -13.65 15.96
N VAL A 268 0.81 -13.90 14.84
CA VAL A 268 0.46 -15.27 14.45
C VAL A 268 1.71 -16.06 14.09
N ARG A 269 2.44 -16.40 15.13
CA ARG A 269 2.93 -17.78 15.25
C ARG A 269 1.68 -18.63 15.54
N LYS A 270 1.18 -19.40 14.56
CA LYS A 270 0.24 -20.50 14.87
C LYS A 270 0.73 -21.18 16.14
N ASN A 271 -0.13 -21.87 16.89
CA ASN A 271 0.25 -22.61 18.10
C ASN A 271 1.49 -23.52 17.92
N ASP A 272 1.94 -23.75 16.68
CA ASP A 272 3.14 -24.52 16.28
C ASP A 272 4.36 -23.63 15.92
N GLY A 273 4.30 -22.33 16.14
CA GLY A 273 5.38 -21.38 15.84
C GLY A 273 5.55 -20.97 14.37
N SER A 274 4.66 -21.38 13.46
CA SER A 274 4.75 -21.03 12.04
C SER A 274 4.14 -19.66 11.73
N LEU A 275 4.91 -18.80 11.03
CA LEU A 275 4.43 -17.50 10.51
C LEU A 275 3.56 -17.72 9.26
N PHE A 276 2.37 -17.12 9.24
CA PHE A 276 1.57 -16.96 8.03
C PHE A 276 1.49 -15.47 7.67
N VAL A 277 1.82 -15.12 6.44
CA VAL A 277 1.76 -13.73 5.94
C VAL A 277 0.70 -13.60 4.84
N GLY A 278 -0.26 -12.71 5.04
CA GLY A 278 -1.27 -12.37 4.03
C GLY A 278 -1.03 -10.96 3.50
N ALA A 279 -1.00 -10.78 2.17
CA ALA A 279 -0.83 -9.48 1.53
C ALA A 279 -1.90 -9.22 0.46
N PHE A 280 -2.46 -7.99 0.46
CA PHE A 280 -3.42 -7.49 -0.53
C PHE A 280 -2.84 -6.26 -1.20
N CYS A 281 -2.33 -6.43 -2.41
CA CYS A 281 -1.63 -5.38 -3.15
C CYS A 281 -2.56 -4.62 -4.08
N GLN A 282 -2.14 -3.44 -4.51
CA GLN A 282 -2.82 -2.68 -5.55
C GLN A 282 -2.51 -3.20 -6.94
N SER A 283 -3.50 -3.03 -7.82
CA SER A 283 -3.36 -3.23 -9.26
C SER A 283 -3.52 -1.87 -9.98
N ASN A 284 -4.27 -1.80 -11.08
CA ASN A 284 -4.59 -0.58 -11.82
C ASN A 284 -5.73 0.20 -11.13
N VAL A 285 -5.36 0.97 -10.11
CA VAL A 285 -6.27 1.55 -9.11
C VAL A 285 -6.75 2.95 -9.44
N GLY A 286 -6.17 3.63 -10.45
CA GLY A 286 -6.25 5.08 -10.62
C GLY A 286 -7.66 5.68 -10.50
N ASP A 287 -8.64 5.15 -11.20
CA ASP A 287 -10.03 5.63 -11.21
C ASP A 287 -11.00 4.78 -10.35
N VAL A 288 -10.47 3.96 -9.42
CA VAL A 288 -11.25 2.94 -8.69
C VAL A 288 -11.44 3.29 -7.22
N SER A 289 -12.68 3.53 -6.79
CA SER A 289 -13.06 3.93 -5.43
C SER A 289 -13.71 2.78 -4.64
N PRO A 290 -13.48 2.66 -3.32
CA PRO A 290 -14.20 1.76 -2.42
C PRO A 290 -15.59 2.30 -2.01
N ASN A 291 -15.93 3.54 -2.36
CA ASN A 291 -17.15 4.21 -1.96
C ASN A 291 -18.34 3.79 -2.86
N VAL A 292 -18.69 2.51 -2.77
CA VAL A 292 -19.57 1.77 -3.70
C VAL A 292 -21.03 2.23 -3.73
N LEU A 293 -21.47 3.09 -2.81
CA LEU A 293 -22.80 3.70 -2.90
C LEU A 293 -22.82 4.89 -3.86
N GLY A 294 -21.65 5.33 -4.38
CA GLY A 294 -21.50 6.47 -5.29
C GLY A 294 -21.31 7.80 -4.59
N ALA A 295 -21.23 8.87 -5.37
CA ALA A 295 -20.99 10.22 -4.89
C ALA A 295 -22.27 11.06 -4.84
N PHE A 296 -22.48 11.75 -3.71
CA PHE A 296 -23.69 12.52 -3.44
C PHE A 296 -23.36 13.87 -2.82
N CYS A 297 -24.18 14.87 -3.12
CA CYS A 297 -24.14 16.17 -2.48
C CYS A 297 -24.57 16.09 -1.02
N ILE A 298 -23.73 16.55 -0.11
CA ILE A 298 -23.99 16.44 1.35
C ILE A 298 -25.12 17.38 1.81
N ASP A 299 -25.37 18.49 1.09
CA ASP A 299 -26.40 19.48 1.36
C ASP A 299 -27.80 19.06 0.88
N SER A 300 -27.88 18.39 -0.26
CA SER A 300 -29.15 18.08 -0.95
C SER A 300 -29.47 16.58 -1.02
N GLY A 301 -28.49 15.71 -0.78
CA GLY A 301 -28.61 14.26 -0.97
C GLY A 301 -28.74 13.80 -2.40
N LYS A 302 -28.66 14.71 -3.38
CA LYS A 302 -28.71 14.39 -4.82
C LYS A 302 -27.38 13.81 -5.30
N PRO A 303 -27.36 12.99 -6.36
CA PRO A 303 -26.10 12.61 -7.03
C PRO A 303 -25.30 13.83 -7.46
N CYS A 304 -23.98 13.74 -7.37
CA CYS A 304 -23.08 14.78 -7.90
C CYS A 304 -23.17 14.91 -9.42
N ASP A 305 -22.72 16.05 -9.95
CA ASP A 305 -22.56 16.23 -11.38
C ASP A 305 -21.67 15.16 -11.99
N PHE A 306 -22.12 14.55 -13.08
CA PHE A 306 -21.47 13.38 -13.68
C PHE A 306 -20.11 13.72 -14.32
N ASN A 307 -19.98 14.94 -14.88
CA ASN A 307 -18.77 15.34 -15.62
C ASN A 307 -17.71 15.98 -14.73
N HIS A 308 -18.13 16.67 -13.65
CA HIS A 308 -17.23 17.49 -12.84
C HIS A 308 -17.11 16.99 -11.38
N SER A 309 -17.96 16.03 -10.95
CA SER A 309 -18.03 15.58 -9.55
C SER A 309 -18.24 16.74 -8.58
N SER A 310 -19.17 17.63 -8.91
CA SER A 310 -19.48 18.83 -8.12
C SER A 310 -20.97 18.91 -7.77
N CYS A 311 -21.32 19.79 -6.84
CA CYS A 311 -22.68 20.12 -6.43
C CYS A 311 -22.93 21.60 -6.72
N ASN A 312 -23.63 21.90 -7.81
CA ASN A 312 -23.80 23.27 -8.30
C ASN A 312 -22.44 24.01 -8.46
N GLY A 313 -21.41 23.33 -8.94
CA GLY A 313 -20.07 23.89 -9.13
C GLY A 313 -19.22 23.94 -7.84
N ASN A 314 -19.64 23.27 -6.78
CA ASN A 314 -18.87 23.16 -5.54
C ASN A 314 -18.45 21.71 -5.28
N ASP A 315 -17.18 21.40 -5.40
CA ASP A 315 -16.61 20.06 -5.23
C ASP A 315 -16.61 19.61 -3.76
N LEU A 316 -16.46 20.56 -2.82
CA LEU A 316 -16.45 20.25 -1.37
C LEU A 316 -17.73 19.61 -0.88
N LEU A 317 -18.84 19.82 -1.58
CA LEU A 317 -20.14 19.24 -1.24
C LEU A 317 -20.33 17.83 -1.84
N CYS A 318 -19.49 17.41 -2.79
CA CYS A 318 -19.60 16.14 -3.50
C CYS A 318 -18.73 15.07 -2.84
N VAL A 319 -19.35 14.13 -2.13
CA VAL A 319 -18.62 13.14 -1.33
C VAL A 319 -19.06 11.73 -1.68
N GLY A 320 -18.07 10.85 -1.91
CA GLY A 320 -18.26 9.42 -2.10
C GLY A 320 -18.73 8.74 -0.81
N ARG A 321 -19.67 7.80 -0.93
CA ARG A 321 -20.26 7.09 0.20
C ARG A 321 -19.87 5.62 0.18
N GLY A 322 -19.18 5.18 1.22
CA GLY A 322 -18.90 3.77 1.46
C GLY A 322 -20.13 3.01 1.98
N PRO A 323 -20.08 1.65 1.98
CA PRO A 323 -21.24 0.81 2.31
C PRO A 323 -21.70 0.93 3.76
N GLY A 324 -20.89 1.47 4.67
CA GLY A 324 -21.23 1.74 6.07
C GLY A 324 -21.56 3.20 6.38
N TYR A 325 -21.66 4.07 5.33
CA TYR A 325 -21.89 5.51 5.51
C TYR A 325 -23.04 5.81 6.48
N PRO A 326 -22.88 6.77 7.43
CA PRO A 326 -21.74 7.69 7.59
C PRO A 326 -20.57 7.15 8.43
N ASN A 327 -20.60 5.90 8.87
CA ASN A 327 -19.53 5.28 9.64
C ASN A 327 -18.41 4.77 8.71
N GLU A 328 -17.30 5.51 8.64
CA GLU A 328 -16.16 5.18 7.77
C GLU A 328 -15.39 3.92 8.23
N ILE A 329 -15.31 3.67 9.56
CA ILE A 329 -14.70 2.44 10.09
C ILE A 329 -15.50 1.22 9.64
N LEU A 330 -16.84 1.32 9.69
CA LEU A 330 -17.71 0.24 9.18
C LEU A 330 -17.56 0.06 7.65
N SER A 331 -17.46 1.15 6.88
CA SER A 331 -17.20 1.08 5.44
C SER A 331 -15.89 0.36 5.16
N THR A 332 -14.83 0.73 5.86
CA THR A 332 -13.49 0.13 5.77
C THR A 332 -13.54 -1.38 6.06
N LYS A 333 -14.26 -1.76 7.13
CA LYS A 333 -14.47 -3.17 7.51
C LYS A 333 -15.21 -3.94 6.42
N ILE A 334 -16.32 -3.44 5.91
CA ILE A 334 -17.13 -4.12 4.89
C ILE A 334 -16.33 -4.34 3.60
N ILE A 335 -15.61 -3.33 3.10
CA ILE A 335 -14.79 -3.44 1.88
C ILE A 335 -13.62 -4.41 2.11
N GLY A 336 -12.97 -4.37 3.28
CA GLY A 336 -11.92 -5.32 3.65
C GLY A 336 -12.43 -6.76 3.70
N GLU A 337 -13.60 -7.00 4.31
CA GLU A 337 -14.23 -8.32 4.37
C GLU A 337 -14.60 -8.86 2.99
N ARG A 338 -15.09 -8.02 2.07
CA ARG A 338 -15.41 -8.44 0.69
C ARG A 338 -14.16 -8.93 -0.05
N GLN A 339 -13.04 -8.21 0.06
CA GLN A 339 -11.76 -8.66 -0.48
C GLN A 339 -11.29 -9.95 0.19
N PHE A 340 -11.37 -10.02 1.51
CA PHE A 340 -10.96 -11.20 2.28
C PHE A 340 -11.75 -12.45 1.89
N ARG A 341 -13.09 -12.37 1.79
CA ARG A 341 -13.95 -13.52 1.42
C ARG A 341 -13.57 -14.08 0.05
N SER A 342 -13.45 -13.22 -0.97
CA SER A 342 -12.98 -13.65 -2.30
C SER A 342 -11.59 -14.29 -2.24
N ALA A 343 -10.66 -13.71 -1.45
CA ALA A 343 -9.34 -14.29 -1.27
C ALA A 343 -9.36 -15.67 -0.57
N VAL A 344 -10.27 -15.92 0.38
CA VAL A 344 -10.44 -17.23 1.03
C VAL A 344 -10.95 -18.28 0.05
N GLU A 345 -11.94 -17.93 -0.77
CA GLU A 345 -12.47 -18.82 -1.81
C GLU A 345 -11.39 -19.19 -2.84
N LEU A 346 -10.66 -18.19 -3.35
CA LEU A 346 -9.55 -18.39 -4.28
C LEU A 346 -8.43 -19.22 -3.67
N PHE A 347 -8.08 -18.96 -2.42
CA PHE A 347 -7.03 -19.68 -1.69
C PHE A 347 -7.41 -21.15 -1.46
N GLY A 348 -8.68 -21.43 -1.14
CA GLY A 348 -9.20 -22.77 -0.91
C GLY A 348 -9.23 -23.60 -2.19
N SER A 349 -9.53 -22.98 -3.33
CA SER A 349 -9.65 -23.63 -4.65
C SER A 349 -8.38 -23.52 -5.52
N ALA A 350 -7.31 -22.87 -5.06
CA ALA A 350 -6.07 -22.74 -5.82
C ALA A 350 -5.41 -24.10 -6.05
N SER A 351 -5.33 -24.52 -7.31
CA SER A 351 -4.81 -25.82 -7.76
C SER A 351 -3.82 -25.74 -8.94
N GLU A 352 -3.77 -24.61 -9.65
CA GLU A 352 -2.77 -24.38 -10.71
C GLU A 352 -1.43 -24.08 -10.06
N GLU A 353 -0.48 -25.01 -10.14
CA GLU A 353 0.87 -24.82 -9.61
C GLU A 353 1.73 -24.04 -10.60
N LEU A 354 2.36 -22.97 -10.10
CA LEU A 354 3.34 -22.22 -10.88
C LEU A 354 4.67 -22.96 -10.85
N THR A 355 5.14 -23.34 -12.03
CA THR A 355 6.44 -24.00 -12.25
C THR A 355 7.21 -23.29 -13.35
N GLY A 356 8.53 -23.50 -13.41
CA GLY A 356 9.39 -22.92 -14.43
C GLY A 356 10.37 -21.91 -13.86
N LYS A 357 11.07 -21.19 -14.73
CA LYS A 357 12.15 -20.28 -14.34
C LYS A 357 11.66 -19.02 -13.68
N ILE A 358 12.49 -18.47 -12.80
CA ILE A 358 12.41 -17.11 -12.30
C ILE A 358 13.25 -16.22 -13.22
N ASP A 359 12.68 -15.10 -13.68
CA ASP A 359 13.39 -14.16 -14.54
C ASP A 359 12.89 -12.73 -14.25
N TYR A 360 13.66 -11.73 -14.64
CA TYR A 360 13.32 -10.33 -14.43
C TYR A 360 13.98 -9.43 -15.46
N ARG A 361 13.35 -8.27 -15.72
CA ARG A 361 13.88 -7.17 -16.53
C ARG A 361 13.58 -5.87 -15.82
N HIS A 362 14.56 -4.98 -15.77
CA HIS A 362 14.45 -3.67 -15.14
C HIS A 362 15.24 -2.63 -15.93
N VAL A 363 14.67 -1.42 -16.04
CA VAL A 363 15.37 -0.25 -16.55
C VAL A 363 14.90 1.01 -15.84
N TYR A 364 15.80 1.99 -15.74
CA TYR A 364 15.46 3.36 -15.42
C TYR A 364 15.33 4.18 -16.70
N LEU A 365 14.25 4.96 -16.82
CA LEU A 365 13.92 5.77 -17.99
C LEU A 365 13.66 7.21 -17.61
N ASN A 366 14.14 8.15 -18.40
CA ASN A 366 13.75 9.56 -18.28
C ASN A 366 12.40 9.77 -18.96
N PHE A 367 11.32 9.81 -18.16
CA PHE A 367 9.95 9.94 -18.66
C PHE A 367 9.61 11.33 -19.16
N THR A 368 10.48 12.32 -19.01
CA THR A 368 10.19 13.70 -19.49
C THR A 368 10.45 13.89 -20.98
N ASN A 369 11.02 12.88 -21.67
CA ASN A 369 11.43 13.01 -23.08
C ASN A 369 11.55 11.64 -23.79
N ILE A 370 10.59 10.73 -23.60
CA ILE A 370 10.54 9.46 -24.33
C ILE A 370 9.93 9.70 -25.70
N GLU A 371 10.62 9.29 -26.75
CA GLU A 371 10.06 9.24 -28.11
C GLU A 371 9.18 8.01 -28.27
N VAL A 372 7.96 8.23 -28.74
CA VAL A 372 6.95 7.20 -28.92
C VAL A 372 6.51 7.20 -30.38
N GLU A 373 6.64 6.05 -31.04
CA GLU A 373 6.08 5.84 -32.37
C GLU A 373 4.63 5.37 -32.24
N LEU A 374 3.71 6.16 -32.78
CA LEU A 374 2.28 5.82 -32.82
C LEU A 374 2.00 4.89 -34.03
N ASP A 375 0.85 4.22 -34.04
CA ASP A 375 0.41 3.30 -35.09
C ASP A 375 0.43 3.90 -36.49
N ASN A 376 0.17 5.21 -36.60
CA ASN A 376 0.23 5.98 -37.84
C ASN A 376 1.66 6.42 -38.24
N LYS A 377 2.69 5.88 -37.62
CA LYS A 377 4.13 6.21 -37.82
C LYS A 377 4.50 7.63 -37.39
N LYS A 378 3.62 8.38 -36.76
CA LYS A 378 3.95 9.68 -36.18
C LYS A 378 4.79 9.46 -34.91
N VAL A 379 5.91 10.14 -34.81
CA VAL A 379 6.71 10.18 -33.58
C VAL A 379 6.25 11.34 -32.71
N VAL A 380 5.91 11.06 -31.46
CA VAL A 380 5.55 12.02 -30.44
C VAL A 380 6.48 11.86 -29.25
N LYS A 381 6.43 12.79 -28.26
CA LYS A 381 7.27 12.72 -27.07
C LYS A 381 6.43 12.85 -25.81
N THR A 382 6.92 12.27 -24.74
CA THR A 382 6.44 12.60 -23.39
C THR A 382 6.98 13.98 -22.97
N CYS A 383 6.36 14.57 -21.96
CA CYS A 383 6.51 15.98 -21.58
C CYS A 383 7.23 16.15 -20.23
N PRO A 384 7.86 17.32 -19.96
CA PRO A 384 8.19 17.71 -18.60
C PRO A 384 6.97 17.62 -17.69
N ALA A 385 7.13 17.14 -16.46
CA ALA A 385 6.02 16.87 -15.54
C ALA A 385 5.20 18.12 -15.25
N ALA A 386 3.86 17.98 -15.30
CA ALA A 386 2.94 19.06 -14.95
C ALA A 386 1.65 18.51 -14.34
N LEU A 387 1.04 19.31 -13.45
CA LEU A 387 -0.26 19.04 -12.84
C LEU A 387 -1.28 20.08 -13.32
N GLY A 388 -2.50 19.64 -13.59
CA GLY A 388 -3.62 20.47 -14.02
C GLY A 388 -4.58 20.85 -12.89
N PRO A 389 -5.58 21.75 -13.15
CA PRO A 389 -6.57 22.17 -12.14
C PRO A 389 -7.35 21.01 -11.52
N GLY A 390 -7.69 19.98 -12.30
CA GLY A 390 -8.38 18.79 -11.82
C GLY A 390 -7.64 18.05 -10.70
N PHE A 391 -6.30 18.14 -10.64
CA PHE A 391 -5.51 17.62 -9.50
C PHE A 391 -5.84 18.38 -8.21
N ALA A 392 -5.93 19.71 -8.25
CA ALA A 392 -6.26 20.53 -7.09
C ALA A 392 -7.75 20.44 -6.68
N ALA A 393 -8.62 20.08 -7.62
CA ALA A 393 -10.03 19.78 -7.35
C ALA A 393 -10.23 18.54 -6.48
N GLY A 394 -9.25 17.62 -6.46
CA GLY A 394 -9.38 16.37 -5.76
C GLY A 394 -10.39 15.42 -6.41
N THR A 395 -10.89 14.44 -5.62
CA THR A 395 -11.84 13.42 -6.08
C THR A 395 -13.07 13.36 -5.18
N THR A 396 -14.06 12.55 -5.55
CA THR A 396 -15.21 12.26 -4.69
C THR A 396 -14.84 11.54 -3.38
N ASP A 397 -13.67 10.90 -3.34
CA ASP A 397 -13.15 10.23 -2.13
C ASP A 397 -12.48 11.22 -1.17
N GLY A 398 -11.99 12.35 -1.70
CA GLY A 398 -11.38 13.44 -0.97
C GLY A 398 -11.40 14.70 -1.85
N PRO A 399 -12.47 15.52 -1.78
CA PRO A 399 -12.55 16.75 -2.54
C PRO A 399 -11.44 17.72 -2.15
N GLY A 400 -10.90 18.42 -3.15
CA GLY A 400 -9.84 19.41 -2.98
C GLY A 400 -10.36 20.72 -2.44
N VAL A 401 -9.43 21.68 -2.29
CA VAL A 401 -9.72 23.03 -1.76
C VAL A 401 -9.56 24.09 -2.86
N PHE A 402 -9.87 25.34 -2.55
CA PHE A 402 -9.66 26.54 -3.41
C PHE A 402 -10.59 26.68 -4.61
N GLY A 403 -11.69 25.91 -4.71
CA GLY A 403 -12.74 26.08 -5.73
C GLY A 403 -12.32 25.67 -7.14
N PHE A 404 -11.33 24.77 -7.28
CA PHE A 404 -11.05 24.09 -8.54
C PHE A 404 -12.13 23.04 -8.83
N GLN A 405 -12.36 22.76 -10.12
CA GLN A 405 -13.27 21.71 -10.56
C GLN A 405 -12.54 20.69 -11.45
N GLN A 406 -12.96 19.45 -11.38
CA GLN A 406 -12.49 18.44 -12.32
C GLN A 406 -13.00 18.75 -13.73
N GLY A 407 -12.13 18.68 -14.73
CA GLY A 407 -12.50 18.97 -16.10
C GLY A 407 -12.42 20.46 -16.49
N ASP A 408 -11.98 21.35 -15.59
CA ASP A 408 -11.78 22.76 -15.90
C ASP A 408 -10.80 22.91 -17.08
N PRO A 409 -11.22 23.58 -18.19
CA PRO A 409 -10.37 23.75 -19.35
C PRO A 409 -9.37 24.88 -19.20
N GLU A 410 -9.52 25.73 -18.19
CA GLU A 410 -8.72 26.94 -17.98
C GLU A 410 -8.41 27.14 -16.49
N ILE A 411 -7.36 27.92 -16.21
CA ILE A 411 -6.99 28.36 -14.88
C ILE A 411 -7.46 29.80 -14.69
N SER A 412 -8.12 30.09 -13.56
CA SER A 412 -8.57 31.45 -13.26
C SER A 412 -7.37 32.43 -13.23
N PRO A 413 -7.59 33.73 -13.57
CA PRO A 413 -6.51 34.73 -13.57
C PRO A 413 -5.76 34.85 -12.24
N PHE A 414 -6.44 34.67 -11.12
CA PHE A 414 -5.82 34.67 -9.80
C PHE A 414 -4.80 33.51 -9.68
N TRP A 415 -5.23 32.27 -9.95
CA TRP A 415 -4.37 31.09 -9.86
C TRP A 415 -3.28 31.08 -10.92
N LYS A 416 -3.52 31.68 -12.08
CA LYS A 416 -2.48 31.91 -13.09
C LYS A 416 -1.37 32.79 -12.53
N ASN A 417 -1.70 33.88 -11.87
CA ASN A 417 -0.70 34.76 -11.24
C ASN A 417 0.07 34.04 -10.10
N VAL A 418 -0.61 33.22 -9.28
CA VAL A 418 0.05 32.40 -8.25
C VAL A 418 1.02 31.41 -8.88
N ARG A 419 0.61 30.70 -9.91
CA ARG A 419 1.45 29.79 -10.67
C ARG A 419 2.68 30.50 -11.25
N ASP A 420 2.48 31.62 -11.96
CA ASP A 420 3.54 32.37 -12.63
C ASP A 420 4.54 32.94 -11.62
N PHE A 421 4.09 33.32 -10.41
CA PHE A 421 4.95 33.70 -9.31
C PHE A 421 5.83 32.53 -8.82
N LEU A 422 5.28 31.32 -8.75
CA LEU A 422 6.05 30.14 -8.37
C LEU A 422 6.99 29.69 -9.51
N LYS A 423 6.43 29.49 -10.69
CA LYS A 423 7.15 29.11 -11.91
C LYS A 423 6.22 29.22 -13.11
N GLU A 424 6.47 30.17 -13.98
CA GLU A 424 5.81 30.23 -15.28
C GLU A 424 6.26 29.04 -16.13
N PRO A 425 5.31 28.21 -16.66
CA PRO A 425 5.66 27.08 -17.51
C PRO A 425 6.25 27.57 -18.84
N SER A 426 7.23 26.84 -19.38
CA SER A 426 7.74 27.10 -20.72
C SER A 426 6.65 26.86 -21.77
N GLN A 427 6.73 27.58 -22.92
CA GLN A 427 5.82 27.35 -24.04
C GLN A 427 5.88 25.89 -24.50
N TYR A 428 7.06 25.27 -24.51
CA TYR A 428 7.23 23.86 -24.83
C TYR A 428 6.41 22.95 -23.89
N GLN A 429 6.42 23.21 -22.57
CA GLN A 429 5.64 22.43 -21.62
C GLN A 429 4.16 22.60 -21.85
N VAL A 430 3.69 23.83 -22.08
CA VAL A 430 2.28 24.12 -22.37
C VAL A 430 1.80 23.38 -23.63
N ASP A 431 2.56 23.48 -24.72
CA ASP A 431 2.22 22.83 -25.99
C ASP A 431 2.22 21.29 -25.87
N CYS A 432 3.21 20.76 -25.16
CA CYS A 432 3.37 19.32 -24.96
C CYS A 432 2.26 18.73 -24.08
N GLN A 433 1.83 19.44 -23.03
CA GLN A 433 0.80 19.00 -22.08
C GLN A 433 -0.65 19.21 -22.59
N ASN A 434 -0.81 19.88 -23.75
CA ASN A 434 -2.15 20.16 -24.30
C ASN A 434 -2.98 18.86 -24.44
N PRO A 435 -4.28 18.84 -24.03
CA PRO A 435 -5.13 19.96 -23.60
C PRO A 435 -5.07 20.32 -22.11
N LYS A 436 -4.15 19.75 -21.31
CA LYS A 436 -4.03 20.07 -19.88
C LYS A 436 -3.63 21.54 -19.65
N PRO A 437 -4.43 22.36 -18.95
CA PRO A 437 -3.99 23.62 -18.43
C PRO A 437 -2.93 23.38 -17.33
N VAL A 438 -1.73 23.92 -17.46
CA VAL A 438 -0.64 23.72 -16.49
C VAL A 438 -0.88 24.58 -15.26
N LEU A 439 -1.34 23.97 -14.16
CA LEU A 439 -1.48 24.63 -12.85
C LEU A 439 -0.16 24.64 -12.07
N LEU A 440 0.60 23.55 -12.12
CA LEU A 440 1.90 23.45 -11.47
C LEU A 440 2.94 22.85 -12.42
N SER A 441 3.96 23.63 -12.75
CA SER A 441 5.06 23.29 -13.65
C SER A 441 6.13 22.44 -12.93
N SER A 442 5.71 21.35 -12.28
CA SER A 442 6.55 20.58 -11.35
C SER A 442 7.81 19.96 -11.99
N GLY A 443 7.81 19.72 -13.31
CA GLY A 443 8.96 19.21 -14.04
C GLY A 443 10.01 20.27 -14.41
N GLU A 444 9.69 21.55 -14.24
CA GLU A 444 10.61 22.69 -14.45
C GLU A 444 10.96 23.42 -13.13
N MET A 445 10.59 22.83 -11.98
CA MET A 445 10.86 23.38 -10.65
C MET A 445 11.94 22.54 -9.95
N PHE A 446 13.04 23.20 -9.58
CA PHE A 446 14.22 22.53 -9.01
C PHE A 446 14.70 23.16 -7.69
N ASP A 447 14.06 24.22 -7.21
CA ASP A 447 14.42 24.87 -5.96
C ASP A 447 13.37 24.52 -4.87
N PRO A 448 13.79 24.05 -3.67
CA PRO A 448 15.15 23.79 -3.20
C PRO A 448 15.79 22.49 -3.76
N TYR A 449 15.02 21.62 -4.36
CA TYR A 449 15.41 20.40 -5.07
C TYR A 449 14.26 19.97 -6.00
N PRO A 450 14.41 18.96 -6.88
CA PRO A 450 13.38 18.61 -7.86
C PRO A 450 11.99 18.40 -7.24
N TRP A 451 10.95 18.99 -7.86
CA TRP A 451 9.57 18.90 -7.39
C TRP A 451 8.88 17.61 -7.77
N ALA A 452 9.23 17.03 -8.93
CA ALA A 452 8.65 15.80 -9.44
C ALA A 452 9.74 14.85 -9.95
N PRO A 453 9.51 13.53 -9.98
CA PRO A 453 10.44 12.58 -10.57
C PRO A 453 10.54 12.79 -12.09
N ALA A 454 11.75 12.67 -12.63
CA ALA A 454 11.99 12.60 -14.07
C ALA A 454 12.40 11.18 -14.48
N ILE A 455 13.14 10.49 -13.62
CA ILE A 455 13.66 9.15 -13.87
C ILE A 455 12.82 8.14 -13.09
N LEU A 456 12.20 7.22 -13.82
CA LEU A 456 11.31 6.20 -13.27
C LEU A 456 11.83 4.79 -13.58
N PRO A 457 11.70 3.84 -12.63
CA PRO A 457 11.89 2.42 -12.88
C PRO A 457 10.67 1.82 -13.56
N ILE A 458 10.89 0.92 -14.51
CA ILE A 458 9.91 -0.06 -14.93
C ILE A 458 10.53 -1.46 -14.81
N GLN A 459 9.72 -2.44 -14.39
CA GLN A 459 10.22 -3.76 -14.07
C GLN A 459 9.20 -4.84 -14.43
N ILE A 460 9.67 -5.93 -15.01
CA ILE A 460 8.93 -7.19 -15.17
C ILE A 460 9.57 -8.23 -14.26
N LEU A 461 8.78 -8.84 -13.38
CA LEU A 461 9.17 -10.05 -12.66
C LEU A 461 8.40 -11.24 -13.22
N ARG A 462 9.08 -12.38 -13.36
CA ARG A 462 8.52 -13.62 -13.90
C ARG A 462 8.64 -14.75 -12.89
N LEU A 463 7.57 -15.51 -12.75
CA LEU A 463 7.51 -16.76 -12.02
C LEU A 463 6.76 -17.79 -12.88
N GLY A 464 7.52 -18.59 -13.65
CA GLY A 464 6.92 -19.51 -14.61
C GLY A 464 6.03 -18.79 -15.63
N LYS A 465 4.70 -19.03 -15.58
CA LYS A 465 3.70 -18.38 -16.44
C LYS A 465 3.13 -17.09 -15.84
N LEU A 466 3.51 -16.70 -14.63
CA LEU A 466 3.09 -15.44 -14.04
C LEU A 466 4.08 -14.33 -14.38
N ILE A 467 3.55 -13.20 -14.87
CA ILE A 467 4.24 -11.97 -15.20
C ILE A 467 3.70 -10.84 -14.33
N ILE A 468 4.55 -10.20 -13.56
CA ILE A 468 4.21 -9.08 -12.69
C ILE A 468 4.81 -7.81 -13.29
N LEU A 469 3.97 -6.85 -13.64
CA LEU A 469 4.36 -5.54 -14.16
C LEU A 469 4.45 -4.56 -12.99
N SER A 470 5.65 -4.27 -12.53
CA SER A 470 5.89 -3.26 -11.49
C SER A 470 5.85 -1.87 -12.10
N VAL A 471 4.80 -1.09 -11.77
CA VAL A 471 4.58 0.24 -12.33
C VAL A 471 4.65 1.32 -11.24
N PRO A 472 5.32 2.46 -11.51
CA PRO A 472 5.57 3.50 -10.50
C PRO A 472 4.42 4.52 -10.40
N GLY A 473 3.17 4.11 -10.53
CA GLY A 473 2.03 5.02 -10.50
C GLY A 473 0.69 4.32 -10.51
N GLU A 474 -0.36 5.11 -10.68
CA GLU A 474 -1.77 4.71 -10.62
C GLU A 474 -2.37 4.67 -12.02
N PHE A 475 -2.36 3.51 -12.65
CA PHE A 475 -3.01 3.30 -13.94
C PHE A 475 -4.53 3.32 -13.76
N THR A 476 -5.25 4.05 -14.65
CA THR A 476 -6.71 3.92 -14.73
C THR A 476 -7.09 2.51 -15.14
N THR A 477 -8.34 2.15 -14.94
CA THR A 477 -8.88 0.82 -15.31
C THR A 477 -8.52 0.48 -16.75
N MET A 478 -8.80 1.35 -17.72
CA MET A 478 -8.55 1.06 -19.13
C MET A 478 -7.05 1.13 -19.48
N ALA A 479 -6.29 2.05 -18.88
CA ALA A 479 -4.83 2.12 -19.06
C ALA A 479 -4.14 0.82 -18.61
N GLY A 480 -4.55 0.26 -17.47
CA GLY A 480 -4.03 -1.01 -16.98
C GLY A 480 -4.39 -2.20 -17.87
N ARG A 481 -5.62 -2.25 -18.38
CA ARG A 481 -6.04 -3.28 -19.34
C ARG A 481 -5.18 -3.27 -20.59
N ARG A 482 -5.01 -2.10 -21.22
CA ARG A 482 -4.16 -1.93 -22.42
C ARG A 482 -2.72 -2.37 -22.18
N LEU A 483 -2.13 -2.02 -21.05
CA LEU A 483 -0.77 -2.44 -20.73
C LEU A 483 -0.64 -3.96 -20.59
N ARG A 484 -1.56 -4.60 -19.83
CA ARG A 484 -1.53 -6.07 -19.66
C ARG A 484 -1.70 -6.81 -20.97
N GLU A 485 -2.65 -6.40 -21.82
CA GLU A 485 -2.91 -7.00 -23.12
C GLU A 485 -1.68 -6.87 -24.03
N ALA A 486 -1.13 -5.66 -24.19
CA ALA A 486 0.03 -5.42 -25.04
C ALA A 486 1.27 -6.23 -24.63
N VAL A 487 1.55 -6.31 -23.32
CA VAL A 487 2.67 -7.13 -22.80
C VAL A 487 2.41 -8.62 -23.03
N LYS A 488 1.19 -9.10 -22.79
CA LYS A 488 0.82 -10.52 -23.02
C LYS A 488 0.98 -10.91 -24.49
N GLU A 489 0.47 -10.09 -25.40
CA GLU A 489 0.62 -10.30 -26.85
C GLU A 489 2.09 -10.30 -27.29
N THR A 490 2.88 -9.36 -26.75
CA THR A 490 4.31 -9.30 -27.03
C THR A 490 5.06 -10.54 -26.56
N LEU A 491 4.77 -11.04 -25.36
CA LEU A 491 5.36 -12.27 -24.84
C LEU A 491 4.99 -13.49 -25.70
N ILE A 492 3.73 -13.65 -26.05
CA ILE A 492 3.25 -14.78 -26.87
C ILE A 492 3.90 -14.75 -28.25
N SER A 493 3.91 -13.58 -28.90
CA SER A 493 4.40 -13.44 -30.27
C SER A 493 5.92 -13.63 -30.42
N ASN A 494 6.70 -13.48 -29.35
CA ASN A 494 8.16 -13.52 -29.38
C ASN A 494 8.81 -14.73 -28.68
N SER A 495 8.03 -15.66 -28.10
CA SER A 495 8.56 -16.68 -27.18
C SER A 495 8.68 -18.08 -27.77
N ASN A 496 8.40 -18.30 -29.06
CA ASN A 496 8.39 -19.64 -29.67
C ASN A 496 7.56 -20.66 -28.88
N GLY A 497 6.44 -20.24 -28.29
CA GLY A 497 5.51 -21.09 -27.56
C GLY A 497 5.78 -21.24 -26.04
N GLU A 498 6.79 -20.60 -25.49
CA GLU A 498 7.03 -20.59 -24.03
C GLU A 498 5.92 -19.85 -23.28
N PHE A 499 5.38 -18.76 -23.86
CA PHE A 499 4.19 -18.07 -23.38
C PHE A 499 3.00 -18.34 -24.29
N ASN A 500 1.82 -18.41 -23.71
CA ASN A 500 0.56 -18.72 -24.40
C ASN A 500 -0.64 -18.01 -23.71
N ASN A 501 -1.85 -18.36 -24.10
CA ASN A 501 -3.07 -17.76 -23.54
C ASN A 501 -3.26 -18.01 -22.03
N GLU A 502 -2.60 -19.03 -21.46
CA GLU A 502 -2.63 -19.32 -20.01
C GLU A 502 -1.63 -18.42 -19.23
N THR A 503 -0.85 -17.59 -19.90
CA THR A 503 0.06 -16.64 -19.24
C THR A 503 -0.75 -15.61 -18.46
N HIS A 504 -0.51 -15.55 -17.14
CA HIS A 504 -1.11 -14.56 -16.25
C HIS A 504 -0.25 -13.29 -16.25
N VAL A 505 -0.88 -12.15 -16.49
CA VAL A 505 -0.21 -10.85 -16.43
C VAL A 505 -0.94 -9.96 -15.42
N VAL A 506 -0.24 -9.52 -14.38
CA VAL A 506 -0.78 -8.65 -13.33
C VAL A 506 -0.01 -7.34 -13.26
N ILE A 507 -0.70 -6.27 -12.88
CA ILE A 507 -0.07 -4.99 -12.53
C ILE A 507 0.13 -4.95 -11.02
N ALA A 508 1.36 -4.62 -10.61
CA ALA A 508 1.70 -4.18 -9.27
C ALA A 508 1.84 -2.65 -9.29
N GLY A 509 0.79 -1.96 -8.87
CA GLY A 509 0.73 -0.49 -8.84
C GLY A 509 1.62 0.11 -7.75
N LEU A 510 1.93 1.39 -7.87
CA LEU A 510 2.66 2.19 -6.86
C LEU A 510 3.99 1.54 -6.42
N THR A 511 4.74 0.96 -7.38
CA THR A 511 5.91 0.12 -7.10
C THR A 511 7.22 0.87 -7.35
N ASN A 512 8.17 0.75 -6.41
CA ASN A 512 9.55 1.25 -6.39
C ASN A 512 9.71 2.77 -6.38
N THR A 513 8.76 3.54 -6.87
CA THR A 513 8.63 5.00 -6.75
C THR A 513 7.18 5.41 -7.02
N TYR A 514 6.92 6.73 -7.02
CA TYR A 514 5.58 7.26 -7.29
C TYR A 514 5.64 8.41 -8.28
N SER A 515 4.83 8.32 -9.34
CA SER A 515 4.74 9.28 -10.44
C SER A 515 3.30 9.68 -10.78
N GLN A 516 2.42 9.74 -9.78
CA GLN A 516 1.01 10.11 -9.95
C GLN A 516 0.26 9.11 -10.86
N TYR A 517 -0.64 9.60 -11.72
CA TYR A 517 -1.58 8.81 -12.49
C TYR A 517 -1.13 8.55 -13.93
N ILE A 518 -1.69 7.50 -14.52
CA ILE A 518 -1.53 7.19 -15.94
C ILE A 518 -2.92 6.92 -16.52
N ALA A 519 -3.46 7.91 -17.21
CA ALA A 519 -4.70 7.84 -17.97
C ALA A 519 -4.47 7.39 -19.41
N THR A 520 -5.51 6.90 -20.10
CA THR A 520 -5.46 6.70 -21.55
C THR A 520 -5.39 8.04 -22.27
N PHE A 521 -5.04 8.02 -23.56
CA PHE A 521 -5.04 9.23 -24.39
C PHE A 521 -6.43 9.88 -24.43
N GLU A 522 -7.48 9.08 -24.52
CA GLU A 522 -8.87 9.53 -24.54
C GLU A 522 -9.29 10.14 -23.20
N GLU A 523 -9.00 9.46 -22.10
CA GLU A 523 -9.29 9.94 -20.72
C GLU A 523 -8.54 11.24 -20.42
N TYR A 524 -7.31 11.40 -20.95
CA TYR A 524 -6.50 12.61 -20.77
C TYR A 524 -7.21 13.86 -21.32
N HIS A 525 -8.03 13.75 -22.35
CA HIS A 525 -8.74 14.88 -22.95
C HIS A 525 -9.91 15.38 -22.09
N GLN A 526 -10.39 14.61 -21.11
CA GLN A 526 -11.45 15.04 -20.19
C GLN A 526 -10.92 15.90 -19.03
N GLN A 527 -9.62 15.84 -18.74
CA GLN A 527 -8.96 16.56 -17.66
C GLN A 527 -9.63 16.39 -16.28
N ARG A 528 -10.25 15.21 -16.03
CA ARG A 528 -10.63 14.81 -14.68
C ARG A 528 -9.38 14.63 -13.82
N TYR A 529 -9.54 14.31 -12.53
CA TYR A 529 -8.45 14.20 -11.56
C TYR A 529 -7.28 13.36 -12.08
N GLU A 530 -7.55 12.17 -12.61
CA GLU A 530 -6.52 11.23 -13.08
C GLU A 530 -5.74 11.79 -14.28
N ALA A 531 -6.42 12.41 -15.21
CA ALA A 531 -5.81 13.04 -16.38
C ALA A 531 -4.99 14.29 -16.00
N ALA A 532 -5.55 15.15 -15.13
CA ALA A 532 -4.85 16.34 -14.63
C ALA A 532 -3.59 15.95 -13.80
N SER A 533 -3.59 14.75 -13.24
CA SER A 533 -2.48 14.16 -12.47
C SER A 533 -1.55 13.27 -13.29
N THR A 534 -1.83 13.03 -14.59
CA THR A 534 -0.92 12.30 -15.50
C THR A 534 0.24 13.21 -15.88
N LEU A 535 1.41 13.04 -15.25
CA LEU A 535 2.51 14.00 -15.23
C LEU A 535 3.11 14.30 -16.62
N TYR A 536 3.30 13.27 -17.44
CA TYR A 536 4.15 13.38 -18.63
C TYR A 536 3.36 13.54 -19.93
N GLY A 537 2.16 14.12 -19.86
CA GLY A 537 1.34 14.48 -21.02
C GLY A 537 0.50 13.34 -21.61
N PRO A 538 -0.19 13.60 -22.74
CA PRO A 538 -1.21 12.69 -23.28
C PRO A 538 -0.67 11.34 -23.77
N HIS A 539 0.62 11.24 -24.05
CA HIS A 539 1.27 10.02 -24.56
C HIS A 539 1.97 9.20 -23.47
N THR A 540 1.71 9.47 -22.19
CA THR A 540 2.32 8.75 -21.06
C THR A 540 2.06 7.24 -21.11
N LEU A 541 0.81 6.81 -21.32
CA LEU A 541 0.47 5.38 -21.44
C LEU A 541 1.16 4.74 -22.65
N SER A 542 1.19 5.42 -23.81
CA SER A 542 1.86 4.88 -25.01
C SER A 542 3.36 4.66 -24.77
N ALA A 543 4.01 5.57 -24.03
CA ALA A 543 5.40 5.39 -23.62
C ALA A 543 5.57 4.16 -22.70
N TYR A 544 4.71 3.97 -21.71
CA TYR A 544 4.74 2.78 -20.86
C TYR A 544 4.57 1.49 -21.67
N ILE A 545 3.58 1.43 -22.56
CA ILE A 545 3.34 0.25 -23.40
C ILE A 545 4.55 -0.04 -24.26
N GLN A 546 5.11 0.97 -24.94
CA GLN A 546 6.31 0.81 -25.77
C GLN A 546 7.48 0.24 -24.97
N GLU A 547 7.78 0.81 -23.82
CA GLU A 547 8.94 0.42 -23.02
C GLU A 547 8.74 -0.94 -22.33
N PHE A 548 7.54 -1.25 -21.83
CA PHE A 548 7.24 -2.58 -21.30
C PHE A 548 7.28 -3.66 -22.40
N ASN A 549 6.85 -3.35 -23.62
CA ASN A 549 6.95 -4.28 -24.75
C ASN A 549 8.42 -4.59 -25.11
N LYS A 550 9.33 -3.62 -24.98
CA LYS A 550 10.78 -3.88 -25.14
C LYS A 550 11.29 -4.86 -24.08
N LEU A 551 10.88 -4.67 -22.81
CA LEU A 551 11.24 -5.58 -21.72
C LEU A 551 10.64 -6.98 -21.93
N ALA A 552 9.38 -7.07 -22.36
CA ALA A 552 8.68 -8.31 -22.63
C ALA A 552 9.30 -9.07 -23.80
N GLN A 553 9.67 -8.38 -24.89
CA GLN A 553 10.35 -8.98 -26.03
C GLN A 553 11.71 -9.56 -25.64
N ALA A 554 12.51 -8.80 -24.87
CA ALA A 554 13.78 -9.28 -24.36
C ALA A 554 13.61 -10.50 -23.43
N MET A 555 12.60 -10.48 -22.57
CA MET A 555 12.29 -11.62 -21.70
C MET A 555 11.89 -12.87 -22.51
N ALA A 556 11.04 -12.72 -23.53
CA ALA A 556 10.58 -13.79 -24.39
C ALA A 556 11.72 -14.43 -25.21
N LYS A 557 12.69 -13.62 -25.64
CA LYS A 557 13.89 -14.07 -26.38
C LYS A 557 15.02 -14.57 -25.47
N GLY A 558 14.92 -14.35 -24.15
CA GLY A 558 16.00 -14.65 -23.21
C GLY A 558 17.16 -13.62 -23.24
N ASP A 559 16.95 -12.47 -23.87
CA ASP A 559 17.94 -11.40 -23.96
C ASP A 559 18.04 -10.64 -22.64
N LYS A 560 19.23 -10.16 -22.29
CA LYS A 560 19.42 -9.20 -21.19
C LYS A 560 19.24 -7.78 -21.71
N ILE A 561 18.64 -6.95 -20.86
CA ILE A 561 18.60 -5.50 -21.08
C ILE A 561 19.60 -4.85 -20.14
N TYR A 562 20.41 -3.99 -20.69
CA TYR A 562 21.34 -3.16 -19.92
C TYR A 562 20.80 -1.72 -19.91
N GLY A 563 20.73 -1.12 -18.74
CA GLY A 563 20.39 0.29 -18.62
C GLY A 563 21.43 1.17 -19.36
N ASN A 564 20.98 2.30 -19.86
CA ASN A 564 21.82 3.29 -20.53
C ASN A 564 22.66 4.16 -19.57
N GLY A 565 22.83 3.75 -18.31
CA GLY A 565 23.52 4.51 -17.25
C GLY A 565 22.65 5.56 -16.57
N THR A 566 21.36 5.67 -16.94
CA THR A 566 20.41 6.53 -16.24
C THR A 566 20.09 5.95 -14.85
N SER A 567 20.16 6.76 -13.81
CA SER A 567 19.77 6.41 -12.44
C SER A 567 19.04 7.57 -11.76
N PRO A 568 18.11 7.29 -10.84
CA PRO A 568 17.44 8.34 -10.10
C PRO A 568 18.40 9.02 -9.11
N PRO A 569 18.16 10.30 -8.78
CA PRO A 569 18.97 11.01 -7.80
C PRO A 569 18.70 10.51 -6.39
N ASP A 570 19.75 10.44 -5.57
CA ASP A 570 19.64 10.33 -4.11
C ASP A 570 19.56 11.75 -3.53
N LEU A 571 18.37 12.11 -3.05
CA LEU A 571 18.10 13.45 -2.51
C LEU A 571 18.10 13.50 -0.97
N LEU A 572 18.54 12.45 -0.27
CA LEU A 572 18.48 12.40 1.20
C LEU A 572 19.19 13.58 1.85
N SER A 573 20.37 13.96 1.38
CA SER A 573 21.20 15.00 1.98
C SER A 573 20.65 16.42 1.83
N VAL A 574 19.72 16.63 0.88
CA VAL A 574 19.11 17.95 0.62
C VAL A 574 17.71 18.08 1.23
N GLN A 575 17.17 17.01 1.81
CA GLN A 575 15.84 17.03 2.43
C GLN A 575 15.77 18.04 3.55
N LYS A 576 14.63 18.72 3.65
CA LYS A 576 14.32 19.69 4.72
C LYS A 576 13.10 19.22 5.50
N SER A 577 13.12 19.48 6.80
CA SER A 577 11.99 19.25 7.71
C SER A 577 11.65 20.54 8.43
N PHE A 578 10.37 20.89 8.45
CA PHE A 578 9.81 21.99 9.23
C PHE A 578 8.84 21.45 10.30
N LEU A 579 8.82 20.13 10.48
CA LEU A 579 8.03 19.49 11.52
C LEU A 579 8.60 19.87 12.89
N LEU A 580 7.73 20.33 13.79
CA LEU A 580 8.13 20.69 15.15
C LEU A 580 8.53 19.46 15.96
N ASP A 581 9.42 19.67 16.93
CA ASP A 581 9.75 18.64 17.92
C ASP A 581 8.51 18.22 18.72
N PRO A 582 8.47 16.98 19.23
CA PRO A 582 7.36 16.50 20.06
C PRO A 582 7.17 17.38 21.30
N PHE A 583 5.92 17.67 21.64
CA PHE A 583 5.50 18.38 22.85
C PHE A 583 4.27 17.71 23.46
N GLY A 584 3.79 18.21 24.61
CA GLY A 584 2.61 17.65 25.29
C GLY A 584 2.98 16.51 26.25
N ASP A 585 4.12 16.63 26.94
CA ASP A 585 4.61 15.66 27.93
C ASP A 585 4.56 16.20 29.37
N THR A 586 3.85 17.30 29.58
CA THR A 586 3.61 17.88 30.90
C THR A 586 2.28 17.39 31.50
N THR A 587 2.21 17.37 32.83
CA THR A 587 1.03 17.01 33.59
C THR A 587 0.72 18.11 34.62
N PRO A 588 -0.52 18.23 35.14
CA PRO A 588 -0.83 19.08 36.28
C PRO A 588 0.01 18.73 37.51
N ASP A 589 0.16 19.71 38.42
CA ASP A 589 0.90 19.50 39.66
C ASP A 589 0.38 18.32 40.48
N GLY A 590 1.29 17.43 40.88
CA GLY A 590 0.96 16.23 41.65
C GLY A 590 0.49 15.04 40.84
N ILE A 591 0.28 15.20 39.53
CA ILE A 591 -0.12 14.13 38.61
C ILE A 591 1.10 13.57 37.86
N LYS A 592 1.13 12.28 37.61
CA LYS A 592 2.21 11.60 36.85
C LYS A 592 1.73 11.14 35.49
N LEU A 593 2.64 11.03 34.57
CA LEU A 593 2.38 10.34 33.30
C LEU A 593 1.99 8.87 33.59
N GLY A 594 0.89 8.41 32.97
CA GLY A 594 0.28 7.13 33.23
C GLY A 594 -0.89 7.17 34.23
N ASP A 595 -1.04 8.24 35.02
CA ASP A 595 -2.21 8.40 35.90
C ASP A 595 -3.50 8.55 35.07
N ILE A 596 -4.59 8.08 35.62
CA ILE A 596 -5.90 8.15 34.99
C ILE A 596 -6.39 9.62 35.01
N LYS A 597 -6.82 10.11 33.86
CA LYS A 597 -7.54 11.37 33.70
C LYS A 597 -9.05 11.16 33.76
N GLU A 598 -9.54 10.16 33.04
CA GLU A 598 -10.95 9.73 33.03
C GLU A 598 -10.99 8.20 33.06
N ASP A 599 -11.62 7.64 34.09
CA ASP A 599 -11.72 6.20 34.26
C ASP A 599 -12.95 5.61 33.56
N ILE A 600 -13.08 4.30 33.55
CA ILE A 600 -14.20 3.56 32.97
C ILE A 600 -15.53 4.06 33.50
N ALA A 601 -16.39 4.53 32.62
CA ALA A 601 -17.77 4.85 32.92
C ALA A 601 -18.62 3.57 32.90
N PHE A 602 -19.01 3.10 34.06
CA PHE A 602 -19.79 1.86 34.19
C PHE A 602 -21.22 2.06 33.69
N PRO A 603 -21.77 1.15 32.89
CA PRO A 603 -23.20 1.16 32.55
C PRO A 603 -24.06 0.87 33.80
N GLY A 604 -25.33 1.26 33.77
CA GLY A 604 -26.27 1.04 34.92
C GLY A 604 -26.49 -0.44 35.30
N SER A 605 -26.16 -1.36 34.40
CA SER A 605 -26.15 -2.82 34.64
C SER A 605 -25.00 -3.27 35.54
N GLY A 606 -23.94 -2.46 35.71
CA GLY A 606 -22.71 -2.81 36.41
C GLY A 606 -21.74 -3.71 35.61
N TYR A 607 -22.08 -4.09 34.37
CA TYR A 607 -21.25 -4.87 33.46
C TYR A 607 -21.45 -4.41 32.02
N PHE A 608 -20.45 -4.65 31.19
CA PHE A 608 -20.48 -4.43 29.73
C PHE A 608 -20.89 -5.68 28.99
N THR A 609 -21.45 -5.50 27.80
CA THR A 609 -21.81 -6.56 26.86
C THR A 609 -21.01 -6.46 25.58
N LYS A 610 -21.04 -7.51 24.77
CA LYS A 610 -20.38 -7.55 23.44
C LYS A 610 -20.94 -6.42 22.57
N GLY A 611 -20.02 -5.69 21.92
CA GLY A 611 -20.32 -4.49 21.13
C GLY A 611 -20.28 -3.18 21.92
N ASP A 612 -20.27 -3.21 23.26
CA ASP A 612 -20.07 -2.01 24.08
C ASP A 612 -18.61 -1.51 23.94
N LYS A 613 -18.38 -0.23 24.28
CA LYS A 613 -17.09 0.45 24.10
C LYS A 613 -16.59 1.08 25.42
N PRO A 614 -16.10 0.27 26.40
CA PRO A 614 -15.40 0.84 27.55
C PRO A 614 -14.18 1.64 27.09
N SER A 615 -13.98 2.81 27.72
CA SER A 615 -12.88 3.72 27.41
C SER A 615 -12.26 4.27 28.70
N ALA A 616 -10.94 4.46 28.69
CA ALA A 616 -10.21 5.15 29.74
C ALA A 616 -9.21 6.12 29.14
N THR A 617 -9.06 7.30 29.76
CA THR A 617 -8.10 8.34 29.35
C THR A 617 -7.01 8.47 30.40
N PHE A 618 -5.77 8.51 29.94
CA PHE A 618 -4.56 8.60 30.75
C PHE A 618 -3.81 9.89 30.46
N TRP A 619 -3.19 10.49 31.44
CA TRP A 619 -2.18 11.51 31.22
C TRP A 619 -0.98 10.88 30.52
N SER A 620 -0.57 11.43 29.38
CA SER A 620 0.40 10.79 28.51
C SER A 620 1.37 11.78 27.90
N ALA A 621 2.49 11.28 27.41
CA ALA A 621 3.46 12.01 26.61
C ALA A 621 3.29 11.73 25.12
N ASN A 622 3.90 12.57 24.28
CA ASN A 622 3.77 12.46 22.83
C ASN A 622 4.33 11.12 22.31
N PRO A 623 3.55 10.35 21.54
CA PRO A 623 3.99 9.05 21.00
C PRO A 623 5.25 9.12 20.11
N ARG A 624 5.63 10.31 19.62
CA ARG A 624 6.84 10.51 18.81
C ARG A 624 8.14 10.42 19.61
N TYR A 625 8.11 10.38 20.94
CA TYR A 625 9.33 10.14 21.73
C TYR A 625 9.88 8.72 21.57
N ASP A 626 8.98 7.73 21.42
CA ASP A 626 9.33 6.35 21.05
C ASP A 626 8.15 5.73 20.27
N LEU A 627 8.42 5.25 19.06
CA LEU A 627 7.41 4.68 18.17
C LEU A 627 6.90 3.31 18.64
N LEU A 628 7.49 2.73 19.69
CA LEU A 628 7.19 1.40 20.23
C LEU A 628 7.05 0.34 19.12
N THR A 629 8.00 0.35 18.16
CA THR A 629 8.04 -0.59 17.02
C THR A 629 8.07 -2.03 17.52
N GLU A 630 7.19 -2.91 16.99
CA GLU A 630 6.91 -4.28 17.49
C GLU A 630 6.48 -4.31 18.97
N GLY A 631 6.16 -3.15 19.56
CA GLY A 631 5.58 -2.98 20.89
C GLY A 631 4.12 -2.57 20.80
N THR A 632 3.61 -1.87 21.83
CA THR A 632 2.22 -1.39 21.86
C THR A 632 2.07 -0.17 22.76
N TYR A 633 1.14 0.75 22.42
CA TYR A 633 0.71 1.83 23.29
C TYR A 633 -0.45 1.44 24.19
N ALA A 634 -1.19 0.39 23.83
CA ALA A 634 -2.41 0.01 24.53
C ALA A 634 -2.64 -1.51 24.51
N VAL A 635 -3.09 -2.07 25.63
CA VAL A 635 -3.56 -3.46 25.69
C VAL A 635 -4.85 -3.56 26.46
N VAL A 636 -5.64 -4.58 26.11
CA VAL A 636 -6.73 -5.11 26.95
C VAL A 636 -6.18 -6.29 27.74
N GLU A 637 -6.25 -6.22 29.05
CA GLU A 637 -5.87 -7.32 29.92
C GLU A 637 -7.12 -7.97 30.53
N ARG A 638 -7.12 -9.32 30.59
CA ARG A 638 -8.15 -10.13 31.26
C ARG A 638 -7.58 -10.80 32.50
N LEU A 639 -8.32 -10.79 33.60
CA LEU A 639 -7.94 -11.48 34.84
C LEU A 639 -8.14 -13.00 34.69
N GLN A 640 -7.08 -13.77 34.89
CA GLN A 640 -7.10 -15.24 34.93
C GLN A 640 -6.46 -15.72 36.24
N GLY A 641 -7.31 -16.21 37.17
CA GLY A 641 -6.88 -16.44 38.53
C GLY A 641 -6.45 -15.12 39.19
N GLU A 642 -5.20 -15.01 39.59
CA GLU A 642 -4.63 -13.78 40.19
C GLU A 642 -3.77 -12.97 39.19
N ARG A 643 -3.74 -13.34 37.91
CA ARG A 643 -2.85 -12.72 36.93
C ARG A 643 -3.62 -11.99 35.83
N TRP A 644 -3.13 -10.83 35.44
CA TRP A 644 -3.58 -10.09 34.28
C TRP A 644 -2.84 -10.61 33.04
N ILE A 645 -3.61 -11.05 32.03
CA ILE A 645 -3.10 -11.59 30.77
C ILE A 645 -3.54 -10.65 29.65
N SER A 646 -2.60 -10.15 28.84
CA SER A 646 -2.93 -9.38 27.64
C SER A 646 -3.66 -10.27 26.64
N VAL A 647 -4.83 -9.80 26.17
CA VAL A 647 -5.69 -10.53 25.24
C VAL A 647 -5.85 -9.81 23.91
N GLN A 648 -5.66 -8.49 23.88
CA GLN A 648 -5.60 -7.66 22.67
C GLN A 648 -4.62 -6.51 22.85
N ASP A 649 -4.10 -5.99 21.72
CA ASP A 649 -3.22 -4.82 21.69
C ASP A 649 -3.60 -3.87 20.54
N ASP A 650 -2.84 -2.78 20.31
CA ASP A 650 -3.12 -1.76 19.28
C ASP A 650 -2.82 -2.23 17.84
N ASP A 651 -2.58 -3.51 17.63
CA ASP A 651 -2.57 -4.19 16.35
C ASP A 651 -3.92 -4.88 16.03
N ASP A 652 -4.85 -4.93 17.02
CA ASP A 652 -6.17 -5.52 16.89
C ASP A 652 -7.23 -4.49 16.46
N LEU A 653 -8.12 -4.85 15.52
CA LEU A 653 -9.16 -3.98 14.96
C LEU A 653 -10.15 -3.40 15.97
N SER A 654 -10.24 -3.98 17.13
CA SER A 654 -11.22 -3.62 18.17
C SER A 654 -10.65 -2.70 19.25
N LEU A 655 -9.34 -2.43 19.24
CA LEU A 655 -8.69 -1.58 20.23
C LEU A 655 -8.14 -0.32 19.57
N PHE A 656 -8.68 0.84 19.97
CA PHE A 656 -8.28 2.14 19.43
C PHE A 656 -7.37 2.87 20.42
N PHE A 657 -6.24 3.32 19.96
CA PHE A 657 -5.39 4.27 20.66
C PHE A 657 -5.58 5.66 20.07
N ARG A 658 -5.95 6.66 20.89
CA ARG A 658 -6.13 8.06 20.49
C ARG A 658 -5.26 8.94 21.35
N TRP A 659 -4.53 9.87 20.72
CA TRP A 659 -3.69 10.82 21.42
C TRP A 659 -4.12 12.25 21.13
N LYS A 660 -4.06 13.11 22.15
CA LYS A 660 -4.40 14.54 22.05
C LYS A 660 -3.52 15.36 22.97
N VAL A 661 -3.32 16.63 22.57
CA VAL A 661 -2.78 17.70 23.42
C VAL A 661 -3.87 18.72 23.69
N ASP A 662 -4.01 19.16 24.92
CA ASP A 662 -4.82 20.31 25.28
C ASP A 662 -4.11 21.59 24.84
N ASN A 663 -4.74 22.36 23.96
CA ASN A 663 -4.13 23.56 23.36
C ASN A 663 -3.91 24.71 24.38
N THR A 664 -4.53 24.66 25.55
CA THR A 664 -4.42 25.70 26.58
C THR A 664 -3.35 25.38 27.60
N SER A 665 -3.34 24.13 28.08
CA SER A 665 -2.39 23.67 29.11
C SER A 665 -1.15 23.00 28.55
N PHE A 666 -1.15 22.65 27.26
CA PHE A 666 -0.13 21.83 26.59
C PHE A 666 0.10 20.45 27.24
N HIS A 667 -0.87 19.96 28.02
CA HIS A 667 -0.82 18.60 28.57
C HIS A 667 -1.29 17.58 27.55
N GLY A 668 -0.55 16.47 27.46
CA GLY A 668 -0.91 15.35 26.61
C GLY A 668 -1.73 14.30 27.32
N PHE A 669 -2.62 13.63 26.60
CA PHE A 669 -3.37 12.50 27.11
C PHE A 669 -3.69 11.48 26.01
N ALA A 670 -3.77 10.21 26.43
CA ALA A 670 -4.11 9.08 25.59
C ALA A 670 -5.42 8.47 26.01
N ALA A 671 -6.39 8.37 25.08
CA ALA A 671 -7.62 7.64 25.29
C ALA A 671 -7.53 6.26 24.64
N ILE A 672 -7.85 5.21 25.38
CA ILE A 672 -7.92 3.83 24.92
C ILE A 672 -9.39 3.44 24.92
N GLU A 673 -9.90 3.02 23.76
CA GLU A 673 -11.27 2.57 23.56
C GLU A 673 -11.26 1.14 23.05
N TRP A 674 -12.00 0.26 23.70
CA TRP A 674 -12.13 -1.13 23.30
C TRP A 674 -13.55 -1.47 22.88
N GLU A 675 -13.77 -1.73 21.58
CA GLU A 675 -15.02 -2.31 21.08
C GLU A 675 -15.04 -3.80 21.41
N ILE A 676 -15.82 -4.21 22.40
CA ILE A 676 -15.84 -5.59 22.90
C ILE A 676 -16.25 -6.55 21.78
N PRO A 677 -15.37 -7.45 21.31
CA PRO A 677 -15.69 -8.39 20.24
C PRO A 677 -16.82 -9.36 20.62
N THR A 678 -17.52 -9.87 19.62
CA THR A 678 -18.62 -10.84 19.82
C THR A 678 -18.15 -12.18 20.39
N ASP A 679 -16.86 -12.51 20.22
CA ASP A 679 -16.20 -13.71 20.76
C ASP A 679 -15.48 -13.46 22.09
N ALA A 680 -15.55 -12.24 22.66
CA ALA A 680 -14.95 -11.96 23.96
C ALA A 680 -15.47 -12.91 25.03
N ILE A 681 -14.57 -13.49 25.81
CA ILE A 681 -14.90 -14.41 26.88
C ILE A 681 -15.38 -13.60 28.08
N SER A 682 -16.51 -13.97 28.69
CA SER A 682 -16.99 -13.32 29.92
C SER A 682 -15.92 -13.36 31.01
N GLY A 683 -15.77 -12.24 31.73
CA GLY A 683 -14.71 -12.12 32.73
C GLY A 683 -14.46 -10.69 33.21
N VAL A 684 -13.36 -10.51 33.94
CA VAL A 684 -12.91 -9.21 34.44
C VAL A 684 -11.78 -8.70 33.59
N TYR A 685 -11.88 -7.46 33.14
CA TYR A 685 -10.94 -6.82 32.22
C TYR A 685 -10.45 -5.48 32.75
N ARG A 686 -9.38 -4.97 32.21
CA ARG A 686 -8.91 -3.59 32.34
C ARG A 686 -8.20 -3.13 31.08
N LEU A 687 -8.15 -1.81 30.85
CA LEU A 687 -7.35 -1.18 29.81
C LEU A 687 -6.03 -0.74 30.40
N LYS A 688 -4.92 -0.94 29.66
CA LYS A 688 -3.60 -0.54 30.10
C LYS A 688 -2.89 0.24 29.00
N HIS A 689 -2.27 1.34 29.43
CA HIS A 689 -1.49 2.24 28.57
C HIS A 689 0.00 2.08 28.80
N PHE A 690 0.78 2.20 27.72
CA PHE A 690 2.24 2.29 27.73
C PHE A 690 2.66 3.56 27.00
N GLY A 691 3.63 4.28 27.52
CA GLY A 691 4.14 5.50 26.93
C GLY A 691 5.60 5.74 27.24
N ALA A 692 6.17 6.68 26.49
CA ALA A 692 7.55 7.12 26.62
C ALA A 692 7.61 8.66 26.66
N SER A 693 8.49 9.22 27.47
CA SER A 693 8.67 10.65 27.62
C SER A 693 10.14 11.03 27.64
N LYS A 694 10.44 12.29 27.32
CA LYS A 694 11.77 12.91 27.48
C LYS A 694 11.62 14.23 28.21
N LYS A 695 12.49 14.51 29.17
CA LYS A 695 12.52 15.83 29.84
C LYS A 695 13.07 16.93 28.92
N THR A 696 13.99 16.58 28.05
CA THR A 696 14.56 17.44 27.00
C THR A 696 14.89 16.56 25.79
N ILE A 697 15.15 17.16 24.63
CA ILE A 697 15.50 16.43 23.39
C ILE A 697 16.69 15.48 23.59
N VAL A 698 17.65 15.85 24.44
CA VAL A 698 18.87 15.07 24.72
C VAL A 698 18.76 14.15 25.93
N SER A 699 17.65 14.20 26.69
CA SER A 699 17.45 13.32 27.85
C SER A 699 17.19 11.88 27.43
N PRO A 700 17.53 10.88 28.26
CA PRO A 700 17.14 9.50 28.02
C PRO A 700 15.60 9.37 28.04
N ILE A 701 15.11 8.36 27.32
CA ILE A 701 13.69 8.01 27.31
C ILE A 701 13.33 7.41 28.67
N ASN A 702 12.20 7.89 29.22
CA ASN A 702 11.60 7.34 30.44
C ASN A 702 10.26 6.69 30.07
N TYR A 703 10.14 5.41 30.33
CA TYR A 703 8.90 4.67 30.09
C TYR A 703 7.98 4.75 31.29
N PHE A 704 6.67 4.82 31.01
CA PHE A 704 5.61 4.80 32.02
C PHE A 704 4.47 3.91 31.60
N THR A 705 3.63 3.53 32.56
CA THR A 705 2.42 2.74 32.30
C THR A 705 1.29 3.22 33.19
N GLY A 706 0.06 3.06 32.71
CA GLY A 706 -1.16 3.29 33.47
C GLY A 706 -2.16 2.14 33.27
N ALA A 707 -3.06 1.92 34.21
CA ALA A 707 -4.13 0.94 34.09
C ALA A 707 -5.45 1.51 34.60
N SER A 708 -6.55 1.22 33.90
CA SER A 708 -7.90 1.60 34.32
C SER A 708 -8.39 0.78 35.51
N SER A 709 -9.48 1.20 36.13
CA SER A 709 -10.28 0.33 37.00
C SER A 709 -10.71 -0.92 36.24
N ALA A 710 -10.85 -2.02 37.00
CA ALA A 710 -11.31 -3.30 36.45
C ALA A 710 -12.83 -3.25 36.20
N PHE A 711 -13.28 -3.86 35.10
CA PHE A 711 -14.70 -3.94 34.72
C PHE A 711 -15.10 -5.35 34.30
N ALA A 712 -16.35 -5.70 34.45
CA ALA A 712 -16.89 -6.99 34.06
C ALA A 712 -17.45 -6.95 32.63
N VAL A 713 -17.25 -8.03 31.88
CA VAL A 713 -17.85 -8.30 30.54
C VAL A 713 -18.65 -9.60 30.64
N GLN A 714 -19.92 -9.58 30.13
CA GLN A 714 -20.82 -10.73 30.10
C GLN A 714 -21.21 -11.13 28.68
#